data_2616d8797b9cb9c00a54d588c71db870
#
_entry.id   2616d8797b9cb9c00a54d588c71db870
#
_cell.length_a   1.000
_cell.length_b   1.000
_cell.length_c   1.000
_cell.angle_alpha   90.00
_cell.angle_beta   90.00
_cell.angle_gamma   90.00
#
_symmetry.space_group_name_H-M   'P 1'
#
loop_
_entity.id
_entity.type
_entity.pdbx_description
1 polymer ?
#
loop_
_entity_poly.entity_id
_entity_poly.type
_entity_poly.pdbx_seq_one_letter_code
_entity_poly.pdbx_strand_id
1 'polypeptide(L)'
;MRAYTGKILWVDLTLGTFQEETLPEEIYRKYLGGIGLGAALLYRDMPAGADALGPENILGFMSGLLTGAGSFFTGRWMAVAKSPLTGTWGDANCGGTLSLAIKQCGYDGILFKGISPKPVYLFIDSSGPRLVDATAYWGKDAIESEDLLVAAHTHKKKPAVAVIGQAGENLSLISGICNDRGRLAARSGLGAVMGSKKLKAVVLAGSKRVSAHDPIRTQWLSLKCSRDVMLPLKLMPSRLVGIFGALIGRLPVGFTQNGLLVAGIMAKWGSIGTLPASVGMGDTPFKNWAGTKKDMPRFNQQIDPDFVLKTEKQKYHCRACPMGCGGIVELNGRESHKMEYETAASFTSMLLNDDISLAYELNDLVNRAGMDSISAGGTLAFAMECYEKGLITQKDTGGIDLSWGNAAAIREVLQQMIERHGFGALLSDGSLRAAEKLTPKAAKYAIHAGGQEMAYHDPRMDPGMGLHASVDPTPGRHTTGAQLYYDLYKLWTRVPGLKPAPAFYPKESRYAADEFRMRGAVAVSSFTQFYNAMGMCYFGMLVGVDRVPVFEWANSVTGWHLPPEEYMHAGRRIQTLRQMFNIREGIDPRALKVNKRLFGDPPQEEGPNRGVSYDLDILMKGYWKEIGWDPESGVPTHATLEELGLVNLIEEGKVL
;
A
#
# COMPACT_ATOMS: atom_id res chain seq x y z
N MET A 1 5.28 -24.42 17.57
CA MET A 1 6.05 -23.52 16.67
C MET A 1 5.98 -22.14 17.26
N ARG A 2 7.10 -21.47 17.52
CA ARG A 2 7.14 -20.07 18.01
C ARG A 2 6.52 -19.13 16.96
N ALA A 3 6.47 -17.85 17.20
CA ALA A 3 5.90 -16.81 16.32
C ALA A 3 6.38 -16.88 14.86
N TYR A 4 7.60 -17.30 14.63
CA TYR A 4 8.19 -17.55 13.32
C TYR A 4 8.54 -19.02 13.15
N THR A 5 8.55 -19.47 11.91
CA THR A 5 8.81 -20.87 11.57
C THR A 5 10.30 -21.16 11.43
N GLY A 6 11.10 -20.12 11.20
CA GLY A 6 12.53 -20.22 10.91
C GLY A 6 12.81 -20.67 9.48
N LYS A 7 11.81 -20.76 8.60
CA LYS A 7 11.95 -21.35 7.26
C LYS A 7 11.40 -20.46 6.16
N ILE A 8 12.14 -20.42 5.06
CA ILE A 8 11.75 -19.82 3.78
C ILE A 8 11.65 -20.94 2.74
N LEU A 9 10.62 -20.88 1.90
CA LEU A 9 10.49 -21.76 0.74
C LEU A 9 10.94 -21.01 -0.52
N TRP A 10 11.93 -21.55 -1.20
CA TRP A 10 12.36 -21.13 -2.53
C TRP A 10 11.73 -22.02 -3.58
N VAL A 11 11.16 -21.40 -4.62
CA VAL A 11 10.55 -22.08 -5.77
C VAL A 11 11.24 -21.60 -7.04
N ASP A 12 11.92 -22.50 -7.72
CA ASP A 12 12.47 -22.25 -9.04
C ASP A 12 11.47 -22.69 -10.09
N LEU A 13 10.83 -21.71 -10.75
CA LEU A 13 9.79 -21.96 -11.74
C LEU A 13 10.32 -22.51 -13.08
N THR A 14 11.60 -22.24 -13.40
CA THR A 14 12.25 -22.77 -14.61
C THR A 14 12.56 -24.26 -14.45
N LEU A 15 13.11 -24.63 -13.28
CA LEU A 15 13.51 -26.00 -12.99
C LEU A 15 12.38 -26.84 -12.39
N GLY A 16 11.31 -26.21 -11.91
CA GLY A 16 10.22 -26.86 -11.18
C GLY A 16 10.64 -27.44 -9.82
N THR A 17 11.67 -26.86 -9.18
CA THR A 17 12.26 -27.38 -7.94
C THR A 17 11.91 -26.53 -6.72
N PHE A 18 12.01 -27.14 -5.53
CA PHE A 18 11.73 -26.54 -4.24
C PHE A 18 12.94 -26.69 -3.32
N GLN A 19 13.28 -25.63 -2.60
CA GLN A 19 14.35 -25.62 -1.61
C GLN A 19 13.87 -24.94 -0.33
N GLU A 20 14.04 -25.59 0.82
CA GLU A 20 13.85 -24.96 2.13
C GLU A 20 15.15 -24.35 2.64
N GLU A 21 15.11 -23.09 3.03
CA GLU A 21 16.19 -22.40 3.73
C GLU A 21 15.79 -22.18 5.19
N THR A 22 16.67 -22.59 6.12
CA THR A 22 16.49 -22.30 7.55
C THR A 22 17.30 -21.06 7.92
N LEU A 23 16.59 -20.06 8.47
CA LEU A 23 17.21 -18.81 8.92
C LEU A 23 17.45 -18.85 10.43
N PRO A 24 18.64 -18.44 10.91
CA PRO A 24 18.95 -18.31 12.33
C PRO A 24 18.15 -17.19 12.99
N GLU A 25 17.97 -17.25 14.31
CA GLU A 25 17.19 -16.27 15.09
C GLU A 25 17.74 -14.84 14.93
N GLU A 26 19.06 -14.69 14.77
CA GLU A 26 19.71 -13.40 14.59
C GLU A 26 19.18 -12.62 13.39
N ILE A 27 18.83 -13.30 12.30
CA ILE A 27 18.23 -12.67 11.12
C ILE A 27 16.84 -12.10 11.45
N TYR A 28 16.06 -12.83 12.25
CA TYR A 28 14.76 -12.32 12.72
C TYR A 28 14.92 -11.15 13.69
N ARG A 29 15.96 -11.13 14.51
CA ARG A 29 16.26 -9.99 15.39
C ARG A 29 16.68 -8.75 14.60
N LYS A 30 17.44 -8.92 13.51
CA LYS A 30 17.89 -7.83 12.63
C LYS A 30 16.76 -7.29 11.74
N TYR A 31 16.02 -8.19 11.06
CA TYR A 31 15.09 -7.82 9.99
C TYR A 31 13.62 -8.12 10.32
N LEU A 32 13.35 -8.69 11.48
CA LEU A 32 12.01 -9.01 11.98
C LEU A 32 11.31 -10.06 11.08
N GLY A 33 10.27 -9.69 10.36
CA GLY A 33 9.51 -10.53 9.44
C GLY A 33 9.07 -9.75 8.20
N GLY A 34 8.07 -10.24 7.50
CA GLY A 34 7.40 -9.49 6.43
C GLY A 34 8.36 -8.77 5.48
N ILE A 35 8.18 -7.45 5.37
CA ILE A 35 9.01 -6.59 4.48
C ILE A 35 10.50 -6.65 4.82
N GLY A 36 10.86 -6.78 6.10
CA GLY A 36 12.26 -6.75 6.50
C GLY A 36 13.03 -7.99 6.04
N LEU A 37 12.48 -9.20 6.26
CA LEU A 37 13.05 -10.43 5.68
C LEU A 37 13.05 -10.38 4.15
N GLY A 38 11.95 -9.86 3.54
CA GLY A 38 11.90 -9.69 2.09
C GLY A 38 13.04 -8.81 1.58
N ALA A 39 13.31 -7.67 2.23
CA ALA A 39 14.39 -6.76 1.85
C ALA A 39 15.77 -7.44 1.97
N ALA A 40 16.02 -8.14 3.06
CA ALA A 40 17.29 -8.81 3.29
C ALA A 40 17.56 -9.94 2.27
N LEU A 41 16.56 -10.80 2.03
CA LEU A 41 16.67 -11.92 1.09
C LEU A 41 16.80 -11.46 -0.36
N LEU A 42 16.00 -10.48 -0.79
CA LEU A 42 16.10 -9.95 -2.16
C LEU A 42 17.42 -9.22 -2.38
N TYR A 43 17.90 -8.45 -1.40
CA TYR A 43 19.19 -7.80 -1.51
C TYR A 43 20.35 -8.80 -1.65
N ARG A 44 20.30 -9.90 -0.88
CA ARG A 44 21.31 -10.97 -0.93
C ARG A 44 21.30 -11.75 -2.24
N ASP A 45 20.11 -12.16 -2.71
CA ASP A 45 19.98 -13.23 -3.70
C ASP A 45 19.61 -12.74 -5.12
N MET A 46 19.11 -11.51 -5.26
CA MET A 46 18.77 -10.95 -6.57
C MET A 46 19.98 -10.21 -7.15
N PRO A 47 20.43 -10.53 -8.38
CA PRO A 47 21.50 -9.80 -9.03
C PRO A 47 21.16 -8.31 -9.24
N ALA A 48 22.17 -7.44 -9.11
CA ALA A 48 22.01 -6.03 -9.48
C ALA A 48 21.69 -5.90 -10.98
N GLY A 49 20.79 -4.97 -11.30
CA GLY A 49 20.37 -4.73 -12.68
C GLY A 49 19.44 -5.78 -13.27
N ALA A 50 18.91 -6.72 -12.47
CA ALA A 50 17.94 -7.71 -12.92
C ALA A 50 16.78 -7.04 -13.67
N ASP A 51 16.35 -7.61 -14.80
CA ASP A 51 15.14 -7.18 -15.49
C ASP A 51 13.93 -7.43 -14.58
N ALA A 52 13.13 -6.38 -14.36
CA ALA A 52 11.99 -6.45 -13.44
C ALA A 52 10.90 -7.46 -13.87
N LEU A 53 10.81 -7.83 -15.15
CA LEU A 53 9.94 -8.89 -15.68
C LEU A 53 10.72 -10.16 -16.04
N GLY A 54 12.03 -10.16 -15.83
CA GLY A 54 12.92 -11.27 -16.14
C GLY A 54 12.93 -12.41 -15.11
N PRO A 55 13.65 -13.50 -15.43
CA PRO A 55 13.73 -14.68 -14.57
C PRO A 55 14.47 -14.42 -13.24
N GLU A 56 15.40 -13.48 -13.22
CA GLU A 56 16.25 -13.17 -12.07
C GLU A 56 15.54 -12.30 -11.01
N ASN A 57 14.48 -11.56 -11.39
CA ASN A 57 13.67 -10.85 -10.41
C ASN A 57 12.99 -11.86 -9.48
N ILE A 58 13.17 -11.68 -8.18
CA ILE A 58 12.60 -12.54 -7.15
C ILE A 58 11.26 -11.95 -6.69
N LEU A 59 10.18 -12.75 -6.80
CA LEU A 59 8.88 -12.40 -6.24
C LEU A 59 8.68 -13.12 -4.90
N GLY A 60 8.50 -12.35 -3.82
CA GLY A 60 8.31 -12.87 -2.47
C GLY A 60 6.90 -12.64 -1.93
N PHE A 61 6.34 -13.67 -1.26
CA PHE A 61 5.14 -13.60 -0.44
C PHE A 61 5.55 -13.76 1.02
N MET A 62 5.56 -12.67 1.79
CA MET A 62 6.16 -12.63 3.12
C MET A 62 5.08 -12.48 4.20
N SER A 63 5.10 -13.35 5.21
CA SER A 63 4.22 -13.26 6.38
C SER A 63 4.85 -12.40 7.48
N GLY A 64 4.01 -11.66 8.21
CA GLY A 64 4.49 -10.85 9.32
C GLY A 64 4.92 -11.68 10.54
N LEU A 65 5.85 -11.14 11.34
CA LEU A 65 6.42 -11.83 12.50
C LEU A 65 5.35 -12.23 13.52
N LEU A 66 4.36 -11.37 13.79
CA LEU A 66 3.32 -11.60 14.80
C LEU A 66 2.09 -12.36 14.26
N THR A 67 2.05 -12.66 12.97
CA THR A 67 0.87 -13.28 12.34
C THR A 67 0.56 -14.63 12.97
N GLY A 68 -0.69 -14.78 13.43
CA GLY A 68 -1.21 -16.04 13.98
C GLY A 68 -0.91 -16.27 15.46
N ALA A 69 -0.14 -15.40 16.11
CA ALA A 69 0.31 -15.56 17.50
C ALA A 69 -0.69 -15.03 18.57
N GLY A 70 -1.86 -14.47 18.14
CA GLY A 70 -2.90 -13.99 19.07
C GLY A 70 -2.92 -12.47 19.27
N SER A 71 -1.95 -11.72 18.76
CA SER A 71 -1.95 -10.26 18.71
C SER A 71 -2.96 -9.74 17.68
N PHE A 72 -3.53 -8.55 17.90
CA PHE A 72 -4.50 -7.95 16.99
C PHE A 72 -3.83 -7.18 15.85
N PHE A 73 -4.61 -6.94 14.79
CA PHE A 73 -4.20 -6.25 13.55
C PHE A 73 -3.09 -6.94 12.74
N THR A 74 -2.74 -8.18 13.02
CA THR A 74 -1.56 -8.90 12.48
C THR A 74 -1.90 -9.88 11.33
N GLY A 75 -2.91 -9.58 10.54
CA GLY A 75 -3.33 -10.39 9.38
C GLY A 75 -2.75 -9.96 8.04
N ARG A 76 -1.73 -9.09 8.01
CA ARG A 76 -1.18 -8.55 6.74
C ARG A 76 0.01 -9.37 6.24
N TRP A 77 0.10 -9.51 4.92
CA TRP A 77 1.25 -10.06 4.20
C TRP A 77 1.82 -9.02 3.24
N MET A 78 3.06 -9.23 2.84
CA MET A 78 3.76 -8.36 1.89
C MET A 78 4.12 -9.15 0.64
N ALA A 79 3.73 -8.66 -0.54
CA ALA A 79 4.41 -9.01 -1.78
C ALA A 79 5.65 -8.12 -1.92
N VAL A 80 6.78 -8.68 -2.35
CA VAL A 80 8.05 -7.96 -2.53
C VAL A 80 8.75 -8.43 -3.81
N ALA A 81 9.29 -7.48 -4.60
CA ALA A 81 10.11 -7.74 -5.78
C ALA A 81 10.79 -6.43 -6.24
N LYS A 82 11.57 -6.46 -7.32
CA LYS A 82 11.88 -5.23 -8.09
C LYS A 82 10.63 -4.80 -8.86
N SER A 83 10.23 -3.54 -8.71
CA SER A 83 9.04 -2.99 -9.37
C SER A 83 9.27 -2.81 -10.88
N PRO A 84 8.43 -3.36 -11.76
CA PRO A 84 8.51 -3.08 -13.19
C PRO A 84 7.97 -1.69 -13.55
N LEU A 85 7.16 -1.07 -12.67
CA LEU A 85 6.60 0.26 -12.88
C LEU A 85 7.65 1.35 -12.65
N THR A 86 8.41 1.24 -11.56
CA THR A 86 9.32 2.29 -11.08
C THR A 86 10.80 1.93 -11.19
N GLY A 87 11.14 0.66 -11.42
CA GLY A 87 12.53 0.17 -11.38
C GLY A 87 13.12 0.06 -9.97
N THR A 88 12.41 0.55 -8.94
CA THR A 88 12.84 0.60 -7.55
C THR A 88 12.53 -0.69 -6.79
N TRP A 89 12.87 -0.73 -5.50
CA TRP A 89 12.26 -1.65 -4.55
C TRP A 89 10.74 -1.58 -4.67
N GLY A 90 10.09 -2.72 -4.87
CA GLY A 90 8.65 -2.86 -4.99
C GLY A 90 8.09 -3.66 -3.83
N ASP A 91 7.10 -3.11 -3.16
CA ASP A 91 6.33 -3.84 -2.16
C ASP A 91 4.84 -3.49 -2.23
N ALA A 92 4.00 -4.44 -1.86
CA ALA A 92 2.56 -4.22 -1.72
C ALA A 92 2.03 -4.99 -0.50
N ASN A 93 1.27 -4.28 0.34
CA ASN A 93 0.74 -4.80 1.59
C ASN A 93 -0.74 -5.17 1.42
N CYS A 94 -1.13 -6.38 1.78
CA CYS A 94 -2.51 -6.83 1.70
C CYS A 94 -2.97 -7.54 2.97
N GLY A 95 -4.25 -7.40 3.30
CA GLY A 95 -4.90 -8.11 4.41
C GLY A 95 -5.48 -9.45 4.00
N GLY A 96 -6.28 -10.03 4.89
CA GLY A 96 -7.04 -11.25 4.59
C GLY A 96 -6.52 -12.48 5.31
N THR A 97 -6.53 -13.62 4.61
CA THR A 97 -6.21 -14.93 5.19
C THR A 97 -4.82 -15.47 4.83
N LEU A 98 -4.20 -14.92 3.79
CA LEU A 98 -2.97 -15.48 3.20
C LEU A 98 -1.77 -15.46 4.17
N SER A 99 -1.57 -14.37 4.94
CA SER A 99 -0.45 -14.25 5.88
C SER A 99 -0.39 -15.42 6.87
N LEU A 100 -1.54 -15.77 7.46
CA LEU A 100 -1.62 -16.91 8.36
C LEU A 100 -1.40 -18.23 7.63
N ALA A 101 -1.93 -18.38 6.41
CA ALA A 101 -1.82 -19.60 5.63
C ALA A 101 -0.36 -19.93 5.25
N ILE A 102 0.47 -18.90 4.94
CA ILE A 102 1.92 -19.08 4.74
C ILE A 102 2.53 -19.76 5.96
N LYS A 103 2.29 -19.24 7.18
CA LYS A 103 2.81 -19.85 8.42
C LYS A 103 2.22 -21.22 8.69
N GLN A 104 0.95 -21.44 8.39
CA GLN A 104 0.32 -22.76 8.54
C GLN A 104 0.88 -23.81 7.58
N CYS A 105 1.47 -23.40 6.46
CA CYS A 105 2.27 -24.26 5.60
C CYS A 105 3.67 -24.55 6.17
N GLY A 106 4.13 -23.77 7.15
CA GLY A 106 5.42 -23.95 7.83
C GLY A 106 6.52 -23.03 7.34
N TYR A 107 6.16 -21.92 6.71
CA TYR A 107 7.10 -20.95 6.18
C TYR A 107 6.81 -19.53 6.71
N ASP A 108 7.82 -18.67 6.75
CA ASP A 108 7.68 -17.24 7.01
C ASP A 108 7.63 -16.43 5.72
N GLY A 109 8.07 -17.04 4.62
CA GLY A 109 7.99 -16.49 3.27
C GLY A 109 8.09 -17.58 2.20
N ILE A 110 7.58 -17.25 1.01
CA ILE A 110 7.68 -18.07 -0.20
C ILE A 110 8.25 -17.17 -1.29
N LEU A 111 9.38 -17.55 -1.86
CA LEU A 111 10.14 -16.77 -2.84
C LEU A 111 10.19 -17.53 -4.17
N PHE A 112 9.89 -16.84 -5.26
CA PHE A 112 9.85 -17.38 -6.61
C PHE A 112 10.94 -16.73 -7.47
N LYS A 113 11.73 -17.57 -8.14
CA LYS A 113 12.67 -17.19 -9.20
C LYS A 113 12.39 -17.99 -10.47
N GLY A 114 13.02 -17.57 -11.58
CA GLY A 114 12.80 -18.22 -12.87
C GLY A 114 11.46 -17.86 -13.52
N ILE A 115 11.18 -18.50 -14.67
CA ILE A 115 9.94 -18.36 -15.44
C ILE A 115 9.49 -19.78 -15.82
N SER A 116 8.23 -20.10 -15.53
CA SER A 116 7.65 -21.39 -15.94
C SER A 116 7.45 -21.45 -17.47
N PRO A 117 7.69 -22.60 -18.12
CA PRO A 117 7.43 -22.74 -19.56
C PRO A 117 5.95 -22.59 -19.93
N LYS A 118 5.03 -22.89 -19.00
CA LYS A 118 3.58 -22.78 -19.16
C LYS A 118 2.94 -22.18 -17.90
N PRO A 119 1.67 -21.74 -17.95
CA PRO A 119 0.96 -21.29 -16.76
C PRO A 119 0.90 -22.35 -15.66
N VAL A 120 1.28 -21.97 -14.43
CA VAL A 120 1.25 -22.86 -13.26
C VAL A 120 0.68 -22.12 -12.05
N TYR A 121 0.25 -22.89 -11.04
CA TYR A 121 0.06 -22.36 -9.68
C TYR A 121 0.82 -23.22 -8.67
N LEU A 122 1.28 -22.59 -7.60
CA LEU A 122 1.84 -23.30 -6.46
C LEU A 122 0.72 -23.82 -5.58
N PHE A 123 0.73 -25.08 -5.23
CA PHE A 123 -0.14 -25.65 -4.21
C PHE A 123 0.68 -26.24 -3.07
N ILE A 124 0.32 -25.88 -1.81
CA ILE A 124 0.98 -26.43 -0.62
C ILE A 124 -0.08 -26.99 0.34
N ASP A 125 0.05 -28.25 0.67
CA ASP A 125 -0.75 -28.94 1.69
C ASP A 125 0.15 -29.78 2.63
N SER A 126 -0.42 -30.77 3.32
CA SER A 126 0.32 -31.67 4.20
C SER A 126 1.35 -32.55 3.48
N SER A 127 1.22 -32.74 2.16
CA SER A 127 2.13 -33.52 1.32
C SER A 127 3.33 -32.71 0.82
N GLY A 128 3.35 -31.40 1.08
CA GLY A 128 4.40 -30.48 0.65
C GLY A 128 4.01 -29.60 -0.55
N PRO A 129 4.98 -28.81 -1.06
CA PRO A 129 4.78 -27.94 -2.21
C PRO A 129 4.77 -28.70 -3.53
N ARG A 130 3.94 -28.27 -4.48
CA ARG A 130 3.94 -28.75 -5.88
C ARG A 130 3.47 -27.66 -6.85
N LEU A 131 4.02 -27.65 -8.06
CA LEU A 131 3.53 -26.85 -9.16
C LEU A 131 2.47 -27.64 -9.93
N VAL A 132 1.34 -26.98 -10.19
CA VAL A 132 0.19 -27.57 -10.90
C VAL A 132 -0.11 -26.75 -12.13
N ASP A 133 -0.56 -27.38 -13.21
CA ASP A 133 -0.94 -26.71 -14.45
C ASP A 133 -2.09 -25.72 -14.21
N ALA A 134 -1.92 -24.49 -14.66
CA ALA A 134 -2.90 -23.41 -14.52
C ALA A 134 -3.51 -22.96 -15.85
N THR A 135 -3.28 -23.68 -16.96
CA THR A 135 -3.75 -23.31 -18.30
C THR A 135 -5.27 -23.07 -18.33
N ALA A 136 -6.05 -23.86 -17.61
CA ALA A 136 -7.51 -23.73 -17.53
C ALA A 136 -7.99 -22.47 -16.76
N TYR A 137 -7.12 -21.84 -15.98
CA TYR A 137 -7.40 -20.64 -15.19
C TYR A 137 -6.86 -19.37 -15.86
N TRP A 138 -5.97 -19.49 -16.84
CA TRP A 138 -5.39 -18.37 -17.56
C TRP A 138 -6.44 -17.69 -18.44
N GLY A 139 -6.48 -16.37 -18.42
CA GLY A 139 -7.52 -15.56 -19.06
C GLY A 139 -8.76 -15.28 -18.20
N LYS A 140 -8.95 -16.02 -17.10
CA LYS A 140 -10.05 -15.79 -16.16
C LYS A 140 -9.74 -14.65 -15.20
N ASP A 141 -10.78 -13.92 -14.76
CA ASP A 141 -10.64 -12.89 -13.75
C ASP A 141 -10.16 -13.46 -12.40
N ALA A 142 -9.67 -12.58 -11.52
CA ALA A 142 -9.08 -12.99 -10.26
C ALA A 142 -10.09 -13.67 -9.32
N ILE A 143 -11.33 -13.19 -9.26
CA ILE A 143 -12.38 -13.72 -8.38
C ILE A 143 -12.86 -15.09 -8.87
N GLU A 144 -13.14 -15.23 -10.18
CA GLU A 144 -13.49 -16.50 -10.79
C GLU A 144 -12.38 -17.56 -10.59
N SER A 145 -11.13 -17.16 -10.84
CA SER A 145 -9.98 -18.03 -10.65
C SER A 145 -9.82 -18.49 -9.20
N GLU A 146 -9.98 -17.56 -8.24
CA GLU A 146 -9.92 -17.89 -6.81
C GLU A 146 -11.03 -18.85 -6.42
N ASP A 147 -12.28 -18.61 -6.84
CA ASP A 147 -13.42 -19.46 -6.53
C ASP A 147 -13.22 -20.90 -7.06
N LEU A 148 -12.77 -21.05 -8.30
CA LEU A 148 -12.47 -22.35 -8.90
C LEU A 148 -11.33 -23.08 -8.17
N LEU A 149 -10.24 -22.38 -7.82
CA LEU A 149 -9.12 -22.96 -7.07
C LEU A 149 -9.53 -23.35 -5.66
N VAL A 150 -10.33 -22.54 -4.99
CA VAL A 150 -10.90 -22.86 -3.69
C VAL A 150 -11.78 -24.12 -3.80
N ALA A 151 -12.67 -24.21 -4.78
CA ALA A 151 -13.53 -25.37 -4.98
C ALA A 151 -12.72 -26.65 -5.25
N ALA A 152 -11.68 -26.57 -6.08
CA ALA A 152 -10.82 -27.70 -6.43
C ALA A 152 -10.01 -28.24 -5.22
N HIS A 153 -9.68 -27.40 -4.23
CA HIS A 153 -8.79 -27.75 -3.12
C HIS A 153 -9.46 -27.72 -1.74
N THR A 154 -10.76 -27.48 -1.65
CA THR A 154 -11.49 -27.54 -0.39
C THR A 154 -11.83 -28.98 -0.03
N HIS A 155 -11.10 -29.56 0.92
CA HIS A 155 -11.42 -30.86 1.49
C HIS A 155 -12.00 -30.72 2.91
N LYS A 156 -11.11 -30.59 3.93
CA LYS A 156 -11.48 -30.37 5.35
C LYS A 156 -11.46 -28.89 5.74
N LYS A 157 -10.73 -28.07 5.01
CA LYS A 157 -10.54 -26.64 5.28
C LYS A 157 -10.44 -25.90 3.95
N LYS A 158 -11.07 -24.72 3.88
CA LYS A 158 -10.93 -23.80 2.75
C LYS A 158 -9.46 -23.34 2.64
N PRO A 159 -8.79 -23.48 1.48
CA PRO A 159 -7.45 -22.96 1.27
C PRO A 159 -7.47 -21.42 1.21
N ALA A 160 -6.34 -20.79 1.50
CA ALA A 160 -6.11 -19.40 1.15
C ALA A 160 -5.48 -19.33 -0.25
N VAL A 161 -5.94 -18.39 -1.07
CA VAL A 161 -5.49 -18.22 -2.45
C VAL A 161 -5.02 -16.79 -2.67
N ALA A 162 -3.85 -16.62 -3.30
CA ALA A 162 -3.44 -15.38 -3.93
C ALA A 162 -3.36 -15.62 -5.45
N VAL A 163 -3.88 -14.70 -6.26
CA VAL A 163 -4.09 -14.91 -7.69
C VAL A 163 -3.96 -13.60 -8.47
N ILE A 164 -3.49 -13.67 -9.72
CA ILE A 164 -3.56 -12.55 -10.65
C ILE A 164 -4.78 -12.65 -11.56
N GLY A 165 -5.34 -11.48 -11.90
CA GLY A 165 -6.33 -11.34 -12.95
C GLY A 165 -5.69 -11.02 -14.31
N GLN A 166 -6.54 -10.65 -15.27
CA GLN A 166 -6.14 -10.36 -16.65
C GLN A 166 -5.09 -9.24 -16.75
N ALA A 167 -5.15 -8.21 -15.89
CA ALA A 167 -4.16 -7.14 -15.89
C ALA A 167 -2.74 -7.65 -15.63
N GLY A 168 -2.59 -8.61 -14.69
CA GLY A 168 -1.29 -9.24 -14.41
C GLY A 168 -0.83 -10.16 -15.54
N GLU A 169 -1.74 -10.95 -16.12
CA GLU A 169 -1.46 -11.82 -17.28
C GLU A 169 -1.04 -11.02 -18.51
N ASN A 170 -1.67 -9.85 -18.73
CA ASN A 170 -1.35 -8.92 -19.80
C ASN A 170 -0.13 -8.03 -19.49
N LEU A 171 0.58 -8.28 -18.39
CA LEU A 171 1.77 -7.55 -17.96
C LEU A 171 1.54 -6.03 -17.79
N SER A 172 0.35 -5.61 -17.38
CA SER A 172 0.10 -4.22 -17.04
C SER A 172 0.96 -3.83 -15.83
N LEU A 173 1.76 -2.77 -15.96
CA LEU A 173 2.68 -2.33 -14.90
C LEU A 173 1.96 -1.73 -13.69
N ILE A 174 0.66 -1.50 -13.80
CA ILE A 174 -0.22 -1.08 -12.70
C ILE A 174 -1.11 -2.22 -12.19
N SER A 175 -0.68 -3.48 -12.38
CA SER A 175 -1.38 -4.65 -11.87
C SER A 175 -0.88 -5.10 -10.50
N GLY A 176 -1.75 -5.77 -9.75
CA GLY A 176 -1.50 -6.30 -8.41
C GLY A 176 -1.88 -7.77 -8.25
N ILE A 177 -1.78 -8.27 -7.03
CA ILE A 177 -2.07 -9.66 -6.66
C ILE A 177 -3.29 -9.68 -5.74
N CYS A 178 -4.35 -10.39 -6.16
CA CYS A 178 -5.62 -10.47 -5.46
C CYS A 178 -5.65 -11.65 -4.48
N ASN A 179 -6.36 -11.49 -3.35
CA ASN A 179 -6.74 -12.59 -2.45
C ASN A 179 -8.08 -12.29 -1.77
N ASP A 180 -8.73 -13.32 -1.22
CA ASP A 180 -10.02 -13.22 -0.54
C ASP A 180 -11.07 -12.44 -1.38
N ARG A 181 -11.15 -12.75 -2.68
CA ARG A 181 -12.16 -12.27 -3.64
C ARG A 181 -12.19 -10.74 -3.86
N GLY A 182 -11.02 -10.07 -3.92
CA GLY A 182 -10.95 -8.65 -4.25
C GLY A 182 -10.12 -7.80 -3.28
N ARG A 183 -9.43 -8.41 -2.31
CA ARG A 183 -8.36 -7.72 -1.60
C ARG A 183 -7.12 -7.73 -2.46
N LEU A 184 -6.54 -6.58 -2.67
CA LEU A 184 -5.46 -6.44 -3.64
C LEU A 184 -4.15 -5.96 -2.97
N ALA A 185 -3.05 -6.67 -3.20
CA ALA A 185 -1.70 -6.17 -3.08
C ALA A 185 -1.41 -5.39 -4.37
N ALA A 186 -1.86 -4.11 -4.42
CA ALA A 186 -2.13 -3.38 -5.64
C ALA A 186 -0.90 -2.70 -6.25
N ARG A 187 -0.06 -2.10 -5.39
CA ARG A 187 0.98 -1.16 -5.83
C ARG A 187 2.25 -1.85 -6.36
N SER A 188 3.12 -1.06 -7.03
CA SER A 188 4.44 -1.48 -7.55
C SER A 188 4.41 -2.45 -8.74
N GLY A 189 3.25 -2.74 -9.34
CA GLY A 189 3.16 -3.60 -10.53
C GLY A 189 3.50 -5.08 -10.30
N LEU A 190 3.36 -5.58 -9.06
CA LEU A 190 3.78 -6.94 -8.72
C LEU A 190 2.90 -8.03 -9.34
N GLY A 191 1.69 -7.68 -9.82
CA GLY A 191 0.87 -8.55 -10.65
C GLY A 191 1.55 -8.88 -11.97
N ALA A 192 2.19 -7.90 -12.62
CA ALA A 192 2.95 -8.12 -13.86
C ALA A 192 4.20 -8.99 -13.61
N VAL A 193 4.89 -8.84 -12.47
CA VAL A 193 6.00 -9.73 -12.10
C VAL A 193 5.51 -11.18 -11.96
N MET A 194 4.35 -11.39 -11.33
CA MET A 194 3.76 -12.72 -11.19
C MET A 194 3.32 -13.27 -12.55
N GLY A 195 2.74 -12.42 -13.43
CA GLY A 195 2.33 -12.77 -14.78
C GLY A 195 3.50 -13.13 -15.69
N SER A 196 4.61 -12.36 -15.66
CA SER A 196 5.82 -12.65 -16.44
C SER A 196 6.43 -14.00 -16.10
N LYS A 197 6.29 -14.43 -14.83
CA LYS A 197 6.72 -15.75 -14.35
C LYS A 197 5.75 -16.88 -14.74
N LYS A 198 4.64 -16.57 -15.40
CA LYS A 198 3.52 -17.49 -15.67
C LYS A 198 3.00 -18.18 -14.41
N LEU A 199 3.08 -17.51 -13.28
CA LEU A 199 2.53 -17.95 -12.00
C LEU A 199 1.12 -17.39 -11.83
N LYS A 200 0.08 -18.19 -12.05
CA LYS A 200 -1.33 -17.75 -11.96
C LYS A 200 -1.76 -17.55 -10.52
N ALA A 201 -1.37 -18.45 -9.62
CA ALA A 201 -1.82 -18.42 -8.23
C ALA A 201 -0.85 -19.09 -7.25
N VAL A 202 -1.06 -18.78 -5.95
CA VAL A 202 -0.49 -19.45 -4.79
C VAL A 202 -1.64 -19.94 -3.93
N VAL A 203 -1.78 -21.26 -3.76
CA VAL A 203 -2.87 -21.93 -3.04
C VAL A 203 -2.32 -22.65 -1.80
N LEU A 204 -2.77 -22.25 -0.61
CA LEU A 204 -2.21 -22.67 0.67
C LEU A 204 -3.25 -23.36 1.55
N ALA A 205 -3.05 -24.65 1.81
CA ALA A 205 -3.93 -25.52 2.60
C ALA A 205 -3.24 -26.08 3.87
N GLY A 206 -2.24 -25.38 4.40
CA GLY A 206 -1.53 -25.76 5.61
C GLY A 206 -2.37 -25.72 6.87
N SER A 207 -1.98 -26.49 7.89
CA SER A 207 -2.70 -26.59 9.17
C SER A 207 -1.80 -26.49 10.41
N LYS A 208 -0.50 -26.19 10.25
CA LYS A 208 0.43 -26.04 11.38
C LYS A 208 -0.03 -24.92 12.32
N ARG A 209 0.10 -25.13 13.63
CA ARG A 209 -0.27 -24.14 14.63
C ARG A 209 0.86 -23.13 14.85
N VAL A 210 0.49 -21.87 14.95
CA VAL A 210 1.38 -20.76 15.34
C VAL A 210 1.04 -20.38 16.78
N SER A 211 2.06 -20.16 17.62
CA SER A 211 1.84 -19.75 19.02
C SER A 211 2.83 -18.65 19.42
N ALA A 212 2.42 -17.79 20.35
CA ALA A 212 3.32 -16.87 21.02
C ALA A 212 4.29 -17.61 21.96
N HIS A 213 5.39 -16.97 22.33
CA HIS A 213 6.27 -17.42 23.41
C HIS A 213 5.52 -17.40 24.75
N ASP A 214 4.84 -16.29 25.04
CA ASP A 214 3.93 -16.13 26.17
C ASP A 214 2.49 -15.89 25.64
N PRO A 215 1.70 -16.96 25.45
CA PRO A 215 0.35 -16.83 24.91
C PRO A 215 -0.63 -16.17 25.89
N ILE A 216 -0.42 -16.33 27.21
CA ILE A 216 -1.28 -15.74 28.26
C ILE A 216 -1.11 -14.21 28.25
N ARG A 217 0.13 -13.74 28.27
CA ARG A 217 0.44 -12.31 28.19
C ARG A 217 -0.06 -11.70 26.89
N THR A 218 0.16 -12.37 25.75
CA THR A 218 -0.29 -11.91 24.44
C THR A 218 -1.81 -11.78 24.40
N GLN A 219 -2.55 -12.76 24.91
CA GLN A 219 -4.02 -12.71 24.98
C GLN A 219 -4.51 -11.60 25.89
N TRP A 220 -3.90 -11.42 27.07
CA TRP A 220 -4.25 -10.34 27.99
C TRP A 220 -4.09 -8.95 27.37
N LEU A 221 -2.95 -8.72 26.69
CA LEU A 221 -2.68 -7.49 25.93
C LEU A 221 -3.75 -7.26 24.85
N SER A 222 -4.14 -8.32 24.14
CA SER A 222 -5.12 -8.24 23.06
C SER A 222 -6.52 -7.94 23.59
N LEU A 223 -6.93 -8.54 24.69
CA LEU A 223 -8.20 -8.24 25.35
C LEU A 223 -8.26 -6.79 25.86
N LYS A 224 -7.17 -6.29 26.45
CA LYS A 224 -7.06 -4.89 26.85
C LYS A 224 -7.18 -3.98 25.61
N CYS A 225 -6.40 -4.23 24.58
CA CYS A 225 -6.43 -3.45 23.34
C CYS A 225 -7.84 -3.40 22.73
N SER A 226 -8.59 -4.51 22.71
CA SER A 226 -9.94 -4.51 22.12
C SER A 226 -10.92 -3.56 22.81
N ARG A 227 -10.76 -3.31 24.12
CA ARG A 227 -11.58 -2.34 24.85
C ARG A 227 -11.16 -0.90 24.55
N ASP A 228 -9.86 -0.68 24.37
CA ASP A 228 -9.26 0.65 24.22
C ASP A 228 -9.38 1.22 22.80
N VAL A 229 -9.65 0.36 21.79
CA VAL A 229 -9.71 0.77 20.37
C VAL A 229 -11.13 0.85 19.79
N MET A 230 -12.16 0.56 20.58
CA MET A 230 -13.54 0.54 20.10
C MET A 230 -14.31 1.79 20.54
N LEU A 231 -14.59 2.68 19.58
CA LEU A 231 -15.50 3.83 19.77
C LEU A 231 -16.78 3.61 18.94
N PRO A 232 -17.93 3.36 19.57
CA PRO A 232 -19.17 3.14 18.83
C PRO A 232 -19.74 4.46 18.30
N LEU A 233 -19.65 4.68 16.99
CA LEU A 233 -20.24 5.84 16.30
C LEU A 233 -21.59 5.52 15.65
N LYS A 234 -22.40 4.65 16.26
CA LYS A 234 -23.61 4.09 15.65
C LYS A 234 -24.59 5.15 15.10
N LEU A 235 -24.79 6.24 15.83
CA LEU A 235 -25.79 7.26 15.50
C LEU A 235 -25.26 8.46 14.72
N MET A 236 -23.96 8.59 14.50
CA MET A 236 -23.36 9.72 13.79
C MET A 236 -23.56 9.57 12.27
N PRO A 237 -24.27 10.47 11.56
CA PRO A 237 -24.36 10.43 10.11
C PRO A 237 -23.08 10.97 9.46
N SER A 238 -22.75 10.48 8.24
CA SER A 238 -21.55 10.88 7.47
C SER A 238 -21.46 12.39 7.22
N ARG A 239 -22.61 13.06 7.03
CA ARG A 239 -22.67 14.53 6.84
C ARG A 239 -22.03 15.33 7.96
N LEU A 240 -22.08 14.85 9.22
CA LEU A 240 -21.42 15.53 10.34
C LEU A 240 -19.91 15.44 10.25
N VAL A 241 -19.38 14.32 9.74
CA VAL A 241 -17.95 14.16 9.45
C VAL A 241 -17.49 15.20 8.44
N GLY A 242 -18.30 15.43 7.38
CA GLY A 242 -18.02 16.43 6.36
C GLY A 242 -18.10 17.89 6.86
N ILE A 243 -19.10 18.21 7.70
CA ILE A 243 -19.24 19.55 8.32
C ILE A 243 -18.03 19.84 9.22
N PHE A 244 -17.65 18.88 10.04
CA PHE A 244 -16.50 18.99 10.93
C PHE A 244 -15.19 19.18 10.14
N GLY A 245 -14.97 18.39 9.08
CA GLY A 245 -13.82 18.58 8.20
C GLY A 245 -13.77 19.95 7.53
N ALA A 246 -14.91 20.47 7.05
CA ALA A 246 -15.00 21.81 6.44
C ALA A 246 -14.72 22.94 7.45
N LEU A 247 -15.14 22.76 8.71
CA LEU A 247 -14.84 23.73 9.77
C LEU A 247 -13.33 23.75 10.05
N ILE A 248 -12.73 22.58 10.25
CA ILE A 248 -11.27 22.41 10.46
C ILE A 248 -10.48 23.00 9.29
N GLY A 249 -10.91 22.73 8.07
CA GLY A 249 -10.25 23.24 6.86
C GLY A 249 -10.12 24.76 6.82
N ARG A 250 -11.08 25.50 7.42
CA ARG A 250 -11.11 26.96 7.46
C ARG A 250 -10.31 27.60 8.61
N LEU A 251 -10.00 26.85 9.65
CA LEU A 251 -9.24 27.37 10.79
C LEU A 251 -7.78 27.66 10.38
N PRO A 252 -7.15 28.75 10.86
CA PRO A 252 -5.73 29.03 10.63
C PRO A 252 -4.79 28.14 11.47
N VAL A 253 -5.35 27.38 12.41
CA VAL A 253 -4.62 26.48 13.29
C VAL A 253 -4.88 25.03 12.93
N GLY A 254 -3.83 24.21 13.02
CA GLY A 254 -3.91 22.75 13.04
C GLY A 254 -3.98 22.24 14.47
N PHE A 255 -4.42 21.02 14.64
CA PHE A 255 -4.47 20.36 15.95
C PHE A 255 -4.20 18.86 15.81
N THR A 256 -3.64 18.29 16.86
CA THR A 256 -3.35 16.85 16.96
C THR A 256 -4.63 16.03 16.88
N GLN A 257 -4.69 15.10 15.94
CA GLN A 257 -5.86 14.28 15.71
C GLN A 257 -5.98 13.12 16.70
N ASN A 258 -7.23 12.63 16.87
CA ASN A 258 -7.53 11.52 17.77
C ASN A 258 -7.80 10.23 16.99
N GLY A 259 -6.92 9.26 17.11
CA GLY A 259 -7.03 7.97 16.42
C GLY A 259 -8.28 7.14 16.75
N LEU A 260 -8.90 7.34 17.92
CA LEU A 260 -10.17 6.66 18.25
C LEU A 260 -11.32 7.13 17.37
N LEU A 261 -11.39 8.42 17.03
CA LEU A 261 -12.40 8.93 16.11
C LEU A 261 -12.21 8.31 14.72
N VAL A 262 -10.96 8.26 14.24
CA VAL A 262 -10.61 7.62 12.97
C VAL A 262 -11.01 6.13 12.99
N ALA A 263 -10.67 5.40 14.05
CA ALA A 263 -11.05 3.99 14.21
C ALA A 263 -12.58 3.79 14.22
N GLY A 264 -13.33 4.66 14.90
CA GLY A 264 -14.79 4.62 14.91
C GLY A 264 -15.42 4.86 13.54
N ILE A 265 -14.89 5.82 12.77
CA ILE A 265 -15.29 6.09 11.38
C ILE A 265 -15.02 4.86 10.51
N MET A 266 -13.82 4.30 10.60
CA MET A 266 -13.44 3.11 9.81
C MET A 266 -14.24 1.86 10.19
N ALA A 267 -14.54 1.66 11.46
CA ALA A 267 -15.37 0.56 11.90
C ALA A 267 -16.81 0.66 11.39
N LYS A 268 -17.32 1.89 11.19
CA LYS A 268 -18.69 2.10 10.69
C LYS A 268 -18.77 2.00 9.17
N TRP A 269 -17.98 2.79 8.44
CA TRP A 269 -18.09 2.94 6.98
C TRP A 269 -16.96 2.28 6.18
N GLY A 270 -15.87 1.85 6.82
CA GLY A 270 -14.60 1.62 6.16
C GLY A 270 -13.83 2.93 5.96
N SER A 271 -12.74 2.89 5.22
CA SER A 271 -11.92 4.09 4.96
C SER A 271 -12.65 5.17 4.15
N ILE A 272 -13.64 4.81 3.32
CA ILE A 272 -14.49 5.78 2.60
C ILE A 272 -15.20 6.76 3.57
N GLY A 273 -15.41 6.37 4.83
CA GLY A 273 -16.01 7.23 5.85
C GLY A 273 -15.19 8.48 6.18
N THR A 274 -13.91 8.51 5.86
CA THR A 274 -13.05 9.70 6.03
C THR A 274 -13.19 10.70 4.89
N LEU A 275 -13.70 10.27 3.72
CA LEU A 275 -13.77 11.08 2.50
C LEU A 275 -14.47 12.44 2.69
N PRO A 276 -15.63 12.56 3.37
CA PRO A 276 -16.29 13.85 3.55
C PRO A 276 -15.45 14.85 4.34
N ALA A 277 -14.71 14.40 5.37
CA ALA A 277 -13.81 15.26 6.13
C ALA A 277 -12.59 15.68 5.32
N SER A 278 -11.96 14.73 4.62
CA SER A 278 -10.81 14.95 3.75
C SER A 278 -11.11 15.99 2.66
N VAL A 279 -12.28 15.90 2.02
CA VAL A 279 -12.76 16.92 1.07
C VAL A 279 -12.89 18.29 1.74
N GLY A 280 -13.45 18.33 2.95
CA GLY A 280 -13.62 19.59 3.70
C GLY A 280 -12.30 20.23 4.11
N MET A 281 -11.29 19.43 4.42
CA MET A 281 -9.95 19.88 4.81
C MET A 281 -9.03 20.21 3.62
N GLY A 282 -9.40 19.82 2.39
CA GLY A 282 -8.57 19.97 1.20
C GLY A 282 -7.56 18.85 1.00
N ASP A 283 -7.76 17.69 1.67
CA ASP A 283 -6.91 16.52 1.55
C ASP A 283 -7.25 15.67 0.30
N THR A 284 -8.54 15.62 -0.08
CA THR A 284 -8.96 14.90 -1.29
C THR A 284 -8.77 15.77 -2.53
N PRO A 285 -7.96 15.34 -3.52
CA PRO A 285 -7.78 16.06 -4.78
C PRO A 285 -8.98 15.93 -5.72
N PHE A 286 -9.10 16.87 -6.64
CA PHE A 286 -10.09 16.88 -7.71
C PHE A 286 -9.41 17.11 -9.06
N LYS A 287 -10.05 16.62 -10.14
CA LYS A 287 -9.70 16.95 -11.52
C LYS A 287 -8.19 16.86 -11.78
N ASN A 288 -7.64 15.68 -11.66
CA ASN A 288 -6.19 15.43 -11.78
C ASN A 288 -5.33 16.41 -10.94
N TRP A 289 -5.71 16.66 -9.67
CA TRP A 289 -5.03 17.58 -8.73
C TRP A 289 -5.10 19.07 -9.11
N ALA A 290 -5.72 19.41 -10.24
CA ALA A 290 -5.87 20.79 -10.71
C ALA A 290 -7.12 21.48 -10.18
N GLY A 291 -8.15 20.69 -9.81
CA GLY A 291 -9.44 21.19 -9.35
C GLY A 291 -9.60 21.26 -7.84
N THR A 292 -10.80 21.63 -7.43
CA THR A 292 -11.23 21.73 -6.04
C THR A 292 -12.66 21.22 -5.88
N LYS A 293 -13.18 21.19 -4.65
CA LYS A 293 -14.60 20.88 -4.39
C LYS A 293 -15.59 21.76 -5.19
N LYS A 294 -15.18 22.93 -5.69
CA LYS A 294 -16.06 23.78 -6.51
C LYS A 294 -16.41 23.15 -7.86
N ASP A 295 -15.54 22.29 -8.38
CA ASP A 295 -15.82 21.53 -9.60
C ASP A 295 -16.93 20.49 -9.39
N MET A 296 -17.17 20.08 -8.12
CA MET A 296 -18.24 19.17 -7.71
C MET A 296 -18.92 19.69 -6.42
N PRO A 297 -19.75 20.75 -6.48
CA PRO A 297 -20.30 21.40 -5.27
C PRO A 297 -21.14 20.47 -4.39
N ARG A 298 -21.81 19.48 -4.99
CA ARG A 298 -22.68 18.50 -4.33
C ARG A 298 -21.97 17.19 -3.97
N PHE A 299 -20.63 17.12 -4.07
CA PHE A 299 -19.83 15.91 -3.90
C PHE A 299 -20.24 15.08 -2.67
N ASN A 300 -20.28 15.67 -1.48
CA ASN A 300 -20.61 14.93 -0.25
C ASN A 300 -22.08 14.45 -0.17
N GLN A 301 -22.95 14.90 -1.08
CA GLN A 301 -24.33 14.44 -1.21
C GLN A 301 -24.43 13.28 -2.21
N GLN A 302 -23.62 13.30 -3.26
CA GLN A 302 -23.58 12.33 -4.34
C GLN A 302 -22.70 11.13 -3.95
N ILE A 303 -21.56 11.41 -3.32
CA ILE A 303 -20.60 10.40 -2.85
C ILE A 303 -20.71 10.27 -1.33
N ASP A 304 -21.85 9.76 -0.87
CA ASP A 304 -22.17 9.67 0.55
C ASP A 304 -21.78 8.30 1.12
N PRO A 305 -20.88 8.21 2.13
CA PRO A 305 -20.57 6.95 2.81
C PRO A 305 -21.78 6.24 3.45
N ASP A 306 -22.86 6.96 3.79
CA ASP A 306 -24.08 6.32 4.30
C ASP A 306 -24.78 5.45 3.23
N PHE A 307 -24.49 5.68 1.93
CA PHE A 307 -24.90 4.78 0.85
C PHE A 307 -24.32 3.37 1.02
N VAL A 308 -23.09 3.26 1.48
CA VAL A 308 -22.41 1.98 1.77
C VAL A 308 -23.21 1.17 2.80
N LEU A 309 -23.75 1.82 3.86
CA LEU A 309 -24.51 1.13 4.90
C LEU A 309 -25.83 0.55 4.39
N LYS A 310 -26.40 1.16 3.33
CA LYS A 310 -27.64 0.70 2.69
C LYS A 310 -27.40 -0.51 1.78
N THR A 311 -26.19 -0.64 1.25
CA THR A 311 -25.82 -1.68 0.28
C THR A 311 -24.96 -2.78 0.92
N GLU A 312 -24.46 -2.59 2.15
CA GLU A 312 -23.62 -3.56 2.85
C GLU A 312 -24.43 -4.77 3.33
N LYS A 313 -24.19 -5.93 2.72
CA LYS A 313 -24.77 -7.20 3.12
C LYS A 313 -24.08 -7.83 4.33
N GLN A 314 -22.76 -7.74 4.34
CA GLN A 314 -21.96 -8.42 5.37
C GLN A 314 -20.70 -7.61 5.67
N LYS A 315 -20.45 -7.36 6.95
CA LYS A 315 -19.11 -6.94 7.42
C LYS A 315 -18.19 -8.13 7.52
N TYR A 316 -16.93 -7.91 7.17
CA TYR A 316 -15.89 -8.89 7.44
C TYR A 316 -14.65 -8.26 8.08
N HIS A 317 -13.87 -9.10 8.74
CA HIS A 317 -12.65 -8.73 9.43
C HIS A 317 -11.45 -9.42 8.78
N CYS A 318 -10.32 -8.71 8.65
CA CYS A 318 -9.05 -9.40 8.46
C CYS A 318 -8.79 -10.32 9.66
N ARG A 319 -7.92 -11.32 9.48
CA ARG A 319 -7.55 -12.20 10.59
C ARG A 319 -7.04 -11.38 11.78
N ALA A 320 -7.58 -11.69 12.99
CA ALA A 320 -7.24 -11.03 14.24
C ALA A 320 -7.45 -9.49 14.23
N CYS A 321 -8.46 -8.97 13.52
CA CYS A 321 -8.77 -7.54 13.48
C CYS A 321 -10.05 -7.24 14.25
N PRO A 322 -10.01 -6.42 15.32
CA PRO A 322 -11.21 -6.02 16.06
C PRO A 322 -12.01 -4.92 15.33
N MET A 323 -11.41 -4.16 14.41
CA MET A 323 -12.03 -2.98 13.78
C MET A 323 -13.11 -3.34 12.73
N GLY A 324 -12.84 -4.33 11.85
CA GLY A 324 -13.80 -4.75 10.84
C GLY A 324 -14.17 -3.66 9.82
N CYS A 325 -13.17 -2.99 9.23
CA CYS A 325 -13.40 -1.95 8.22
C CYS A 325 -13.88 -2.48 6.87
N GLY A 326 -13.67 -3.77 6.59
CA GLY A 326 -14.10 -4.42 5.35
C GLY A 326 -15.59 -4.78 5.33
N GLY A 327 -16.14 -4.97 4.14
CA GLY A 327 -17.52 -5.42 3.95
C GLY A 327 -17.77 -5.90 2.52
N ILE A 328 -18.82 -6.70 2.36
CA ILE A 328 -19.39 -7.07 1.07
C ILE A 328 -20.62 -6.20 0.85
N VAL A 329 -20.67 -5.56 -0.29
CA VAL A 329 -21.80 -4.73 -0.75
C VAL A 329 -22.48 -5.43 -1.92
N GLU A 330 -23.78 -5.20 -2.10
CA GLU A 330 -24.52 -5.61 -3.30
C GLU A 330 -25.11 -4.40 -4.00
N LEU A 331 -24.80 -4.31 -5.29
CA LEU A 331 -25.33 -3.31 -6.19
C LEU A 331 -25.77 -3.98 -7.49
N ASN A 332 -27.01 -3.69 -7.91
CA ASN A 332 -27.58 -4.22 -9.17
C ASN A 332 -27.44 -5.75 -9.30
N GLY A 333 -27.63 -6.49 -8.19
CA GLY A 333 -27.51 -7.94 -8.16
C GLY A 333 -26.08 -8.50 -8.21
N ARG A 334 -25.07 -7.65 -8.10
CA ARG A 334 -23.66 -8.05 -8.04
C ARG A 334 -23.07 -7.80 -6.66
N GLU A 335 -22.39 -8.79 -6.11
CA GLU A 335 -21.61 -8.67 -4.89
C GLU A 335 -20.20 -8.18 -5.21
N SER A 336 -19.73 -7.18 -4.46
CA SER A 336 -18.38 -6.65 -4.54
C SER A 336 -17.86 -6.26 -3.16
N HIS A 337 -16.56 -5.96 -3.07
CA HIS A 337 -15.99 -5.40 -1.85
C HIS A 337 -16.40 -3.95 -1.64
N LYS A 338 -16.61 -3.59 -0.39
CA LYS A 338 -16.77 -2.20 0.03
C LYS A 338 -15.59 -1.36 -0.44
N MET A 339 -15.89 -0.27 -1.13
CA MET A 339 -14.89 0.62 -1.72
C MET A 339 -14.06 1.32 -0.63
N GLU A 340 -12.75 1.37 -0.82
CA GLU A 340 -11.83 2.11 0.04
C GLU A 340 -11.81 3.61 -0.35
N TYR A 341 -11.32 4.47 0.55
CA TYR A 341 -11.15 5.90 0.32
C TYR A 341 -10.43 6.23 -1.00
N GLU A 342 -9.29 5.58 -1.22
CA GLU A 342 -8.47 5.79 -2.40
C GLU A 342 -9.22 5.45 -3.69
N THR A 343 -9.94 4.34 -3.71
CA THR A 343 -10.73 3.93 -4.88
C THR A 343 -11.92 4.89 -5.10
N ALA A 344 -12.54 5.37 -4.01
CA ALA A 344 -13.62 6.35 -4.11
C ALA A 344 -13.11 7.67 -4.72
N ALA A 345 -12.02 8.23 -4.21
CA ALA A 345 -11.41 9.43 -4.78
C ALA A 345 -10.98 9.22 -6.24
N SER A 346 -10.38 8.06 -6.54
CA SER A 346 -9.93 7.65 -7.87
C SER A 346 -11.03 7.79 -8.93
N PHE A 347 -12.18 7.17 -8.68
CA PHE A 347 -13.25 7.05 -9.66
C PHE A 347 -14.35 8.12 -9.50
N THR A 348 -14.16 9.09 -8.60
CA THR A 348 -15.10 10.20 -8.43
C THR A 348 -14.41 11.55 -8.56
N SER A 349 -13.81 12.12 -7.50
CA SER A 349 -13.23 13.47 -7.50
C SER A 349 -12.14 13.67 -8.55
N MET A 350 -11.32 12.67 -8.78
CA MET A 350 -10.25 12.74 -9.77
C MET A 350 -10.76 12.84 -11.20
N LEU A 351 -11.89 12.20 -11.52
CA LEU A 351 -12.51 12.13 -12.85
C LEU A 351 -13.72 13.07 -13.00
N LEU A 352 -14.10 13.80 -11.94
CA LEU A 352 -15.35 14.56 -11.82
C LEU A 352 -16.60 13.70 -12.07
N ASN A 353 -16.56 12.41 -11.74
CA ASN A 353 -17.70 11.52 -11.78
C ASN A 353 -18.52 11.64 -10.50
N ASP A 354 -19.79 11.98 -10.62
CA ASP A 354 -20.74 12.19 -9.52
C ASP A 354 -21.69 11.00 -9.27
N ASP A 355 -21.53 9.91 -10.03
CA ASP A 355 -22.26 8.66 -9.85
C ASP A 355 -21.50 7.65 -8.98
N ILE A 356 -21.95 7.50 -7.73
CA ILE A 356 -21.38 6.53 -6.80
C ILE A 356 -21.59 5.08 -7.28
N SER A 357 -22.66 4.79 -8.01
CA SER A 357 -22.95 3.44 -8.52
C SER A 357 -21.94 3.04 -9.59
N LEU A 358 -21.58 3.98 -10.48
CA LEU A 358 -20.49 3.79 -11.43
C LEU A 358 -19.16 3.55 -10.70
N ALA A 359 -18.84 4.33 -9.66
CA ALA A 359 -17.61 4.13 -8.91
C ALA A 359 -17.51 2.72 -8.29
N TYR A 360 -18.64 2.15 -7.81
CA TYR A 360 -18.67 0.77 -7.33
C TYR A 360 -18.51 -0.27 -8.45
N GLU A 361 -19.09 -0.01 -9.62
CA GLU A 361 -18.91 -0.87 -10.81
C GLU A 361 -17.42 -0.91 -11.21
N LEU A 362 -16.78 0.26 -11.27
CA LEU A 362 -15.35 0.38 -11.60
C LEU A 362 -14.46 -0.29 -10.53
N ASN A 363 -14.84 -0.18 -9.25
CA ASN A 363 -14.16 -0.89 -8.16
C ASN A 363 -14.22 -2.42 -8.35
N ASP A 364 -15.37 -2.99 -8.70
CA ASP A 364 -15.48 -4.42 -8.98
C ASP A 364 -14.64 -4.82 -10.21
N LEU A 365 -14.68 -4.01 -11.25
CA LEU A 365 -13.93 -4.24 -12.48
C LEU A 365 -12.42 -4.32 -12.24
N VAL A 366 -11.84 -3.33 -11.53
CA VAL A 366 -10.39 -3.34 -11.24
C VAL A 366 -10.00 -4.46 -10.27
N ASN A 367 -10.85 -4.81 -9.30
CA ASN A 367 -10.60 -5.92 -8.39
C ASN A 367 -10.56 -7.26 -9.13
N ARG A 368 -11.50 -7.50 -10.06
CA ARG A 368 -11.55 -8.69 -10.91
C ARG A 368 -10.35 -8.76 -11.85
N ALA A 369 -10.01 -7.63 -12.46
CA ALA A 369 -8.85 -7.54 -13.34
C ALA A 369 -7.51 -7.70 -12.60
N GLY A 370 -7.48 -7.47 -11.28
CA GLY A 370 -6.24 -7.38 -10.52
C GLY A 370 -5.45 -6.10 -10.85
N MET A 371 -6.12 -4.96 -11.00
CA MET A 371 -5.52 -3.67 -11.36
C MET A 371 -5.57 -2.68 -10.18
N ASP A 372 -4.50 -1.89 -9.99
CA ASP A 372 -4.44 -0.83 -8.96
C ASP A 372 -5.43 0.30 -9.28
N SER A 373 -6.43 0.47 -8.43
CA SER A 373 -7.45 1.52 -8.63
C SER A 373 -6.86 2.95 -8.57
N ILE A 374 -5.82 3.18 -7.75
CA ILE A 374 -5.14 4.48 -7.68
C ILE A 374 -4.50 4.79 -9.03
N SER A 375 -3.68 3.87 -9.53
CA SER A 375 -3.00 4.08 -10.81
C SER A 375 -3.97 4.13 -11.98
N ALA A 376 -5.02 3.30 -11.99
CA ALA A 376 -6.03 3.32 -13.03
C ALA A 376 -6.76 4.68 -13.11
N GLY A 377 -7.26 5.20 -11.98
CA GLY A 377 -7.94 6.49 -11.96
C GLY A 377 -7.02 7.68 -12.21
N GLY A 378 -5.78 7.66 -11.68
CA GLY A 378 -4.79 8.68 -11.97
C GLY A 378 -4.40 8.75 -13.46
N THR A 379 -4.29 7.59 -14.09
CA THR A 379 -4.02 7.49 -15.53
C THR A 379 -5.20 7.95 -16.39
N LEU A 380 -6.44 7.60 -15.99
CA LEU A 380 -7.64 8.13 -16.63
C LEU A 380 -7.74 9.65 -16.48
N ALA A 381 -7.48 10.19 -15.29
CA ALA A 381 -7.48 11.62 -15.04
C ALA A 381 -6.42 12.35 -15.87
N PHE A 382 -5.23 11.77 -16.02
CA PHE A 382 -4.20 12.24 -16.93
C PHE A 382 -4.70 12.30 -18.38
N ALA A 383 -5.34 11.24 -18.86
CA ALA A 383 -5.86 11.17 -20.23
C ALA A 383 -6.96 12.21 -20.47
N MET A 384 -7.88 12.40 -19.52
CA MET A 384 -8.94 13.41 -19.58
C MET A 384 -8.36 14.84 -19.58
N GLU A 385 -7.31 15.12 -18.78
CA GLU A 385 -6.65 16.42 -18.81
C GLU A 385 -5.93 16.64 -20.14
N CYS A 386 -5.24 15.65 -20.67
CA CYS A 386 -4.62 15.72 -22.00
C CYS A 386 -5.66 15.95 -23.10
N TYR A 387 -6.84 15.36 -23.01
CA TYR A 387 -7.95 15.58 -23.92
C TYR A 387 -8.49 17.02 -23.82
N GLU A 388 -8.75 17.52 -22.59
CA GLU A 388 -9.13 18.91 -22.36
C GLU A 388 -8.14 19.93 -22.94
N LYS A 389 -6.83 19.60 -22.90
CA LYS A 389 -5.75 20.45 -23.42
C LYS A 389 -5.48 20.24 -24.93
N GLY A 390 -6.23 19.38 -25.60
CA GLY A 390 -6.08 19.10 -27.02
C GLY A 390 -4.79 18.33 -27.39
N LEU A 391 -4.16 17.67 -26.42
CA LEU A 391 -3.00 16.79 -26.64
C LEU A 391 -3.44 15.38 -27.06
N ILE A 392 -4.65 15.01 -26.71
CA ILE A 392 -5.38 13.83 -27.17
C ILE A 392 -6.67 14.34 -27.82
N THR A 393 -7.04 13.81 -28.97
CA THR A 393 -8.23 14.18 -29.72
C THR A 393 -9.20 13.00 -29.81
N GLN A 394 -10.44 13.24 -30.22
CA GLN A 394 -11.42 12.19 -30.43
C GLN A 394 -10.98 11.17 -31.51
N LYS A 395 -10.12 11.59 -32.45
CA LYS A 395 -9.51 10.68 -33.44
C LYS A 395 -8.54 9.69 -32.76
N ASP A 396 -7.75 10.17 -31.81
CA ASP A 396 -6.75 9.34 -31.10
C ASP A 396 -7.43 8.32 -30.18
N THR A 397 -8.61 8.67 -29.63
CA THR A 397 -9.42 7.80 -28.75
C THR A 397 -10.29 6.81 -29.52
N GLY A 398 -10.28 6.82 -30.86
CA GLY A 398 -11.18 5.98 -31.67
C GLY A 398 -12.65 6.42 -31.62
N GLY A 399 -12.92 7.71 -31.39
CA GLY A 399 -14.25 8.28 -31.34
C GLY A 399 -14.81 8.47 -29.91
N ILE A 400 -14.07 8.07 -28.86
CA ILE A 400 -14.51 8.23 -27.47
C ILE A 400 -14.33 9.69 -27.03
N ASP A 401 -15.37 10.29 -26.48
CA ASP A 401 -15.34 11.62 -25.87
C ASP A 401 -14.84 11.54 -24.42
N LEU A 402 -13.57 11.89 -24.18
CA LEU A 402 -12.92 11.88 -22.86
C LEU A 402 -13.17 13.14 -22.03
N SER A 403 -14.29 13.83 -22.23
CA SER A 403 -14.66 14.96 -21.37
C SER A 403 -14.85 14.52 -19.91
N TRP A 404 -14.53 15.44 -18.98
CA TRP A 404 -14.63 15.18 -17.54
C TRP A 404 -16.02 14.71 -17.14
N GLY A 405 -16.08 13.65 -16.30
CA GLY A 405 -17.32 13.07 -15.79
C GLY A 405 -18.08 12.21 -16.80
N ASN A 406 -17.59 12.00 -18.03
CA ASN A 406 -18.25 11.13 -18.98
C ASN A 406 -18.19 9.65 -18.55
N ALA A 407 -19.27 9.19 -17.93
CA ALA A 407 -19.40 7.83 -17.38
C ALA A 407 -19.14 6.72 -18.41
N ALA A 408 -19.65 6.89 -19.63
CA ALA A 408 -19.48 5.90 -20.70
C ALA A 408 -18.01 5.79 -21.13
N ALA A 409 -17.34 6.93 -21.30
CA ALA A 409 -15.93 6.98 -21.66
C ALA A 409 -15.03 6.40 -20.56
N ILE A 410 -15.30 6.72 -19.30
CA ILE A 410 -14.54 6.18 -18.14
C ILE A 410 -14.61 4.65 -18.13
N ARG A 411 -15.82 4.09 -18.26
CA ARG A 411 -16.02 2.63 -18.28
C ARG A 411 -15.30 1.98 -19.45
N GLU A 412 -15.52 2.50 -20.65
CA GLU A 412 -14.97 1.95 -21.89
C GLU A 412 -13.44 1.97 -21.88
N VAL A 413 -12.83 3.11 -21.56
CA VAL A 413 -11.36 3.21 -21.55
C VAL A 413 -10.74 2.36 -20.45
N LEU A 414 -11.35 2.24 -19.27
CA LEU A 414 -10.88 1.34 -18.23
C LEU A 414 -10.91 -0.13 -18.69
N GLN A 415 -11.98 -0.55 -19.37
CA GLN A 415 -12.06 -1.89 -19.95
C GLN A 415 -10.93 -2.12 -20.96
N GLN A 416 -10.71 -1.16 -21.87
CA GLN A 416 -9.60 -1.22 -22.83
C GLN A 416 -8.23 -1.25 -22.17
N MET A 417 -8.03 -0.56 -21.03
CA MET A 417 -6.78 -0.62 -20.25
C MET A 417 -6.54 -2.04 -19.71
N ILE A 418 -7.58 -2.69 -19.18
CA ILE A 418 -7.50 -4.04 -18.63
C ILE A 418 -7.17 -5.05 -19.73
N GLU A 419 -7.84 -4.97 -20.85
CA GLU A 419 -7.69 -5.87 -21.99
C GLU A 419 -6.50 -5.52 -22.89
N ARG A 420 -5.87 -4.37 -22.66
CA ARG A 420 -4.69 -3.85 -23.37
C ARG A 420 -4.94 -3.69 -24.87
N HIS A 421 -6.08 -3.14 -25.25
CA HIS A 421 -6.45 -2.86 -26.65
C HIS A 421 -6.92 -1.42 -26.86
N GLY A 422 -7.12 -1.03 -28.12
CA GLY A 422 -7.61 0.30 -28.47
C GLY A 422 -6.79 1.43 -27.87
N PHE A 423 -7.45 2.52 -27.47
CA PHE A 423 -6.83 3.65 -26.79
C PHE A 423 -6.31 3.26 -25.38
N GLY A 424 -7.01 2.35 -24.70
CA GLY A 424 -6.61 1.86 -23.39
C GLY A 424 -5.25 1.17 -23.35
N ALA A 425 -4.78 0.59 -24.47
CA ALA A 425 -3.44 -0.01 -24.55
C ALA A 425 -2.31 1.01 -24.28
N LEU A 426 -2.51 2.28 -24.66
CA LEU A 426 -1.59 3.37 -24.35
C LEU A 426 -1.48 3.62 -22.83
N LEU A 427 -2.58 3.44 -22.11
CA LEU A 427 -2.76 3.80 -20.72
C LEU A 427 -2.47 2.63 -19.75
N SER A 428 -2.35 1.40 -20.24
CA SER A 428 -2.25 0.17 -19.43
C SER A 428 -1.03 0.10 -18.50
N ASP A 429 -0.01 0.92 -18.75
CA ASP A 429 1.25 0.96 -18.00
C ASP A 429 1.42 2.23 -17.14
N GLY A 430 0.33 2.98 -16.90
CA GLY A 430 0.34 4.18 -16.08
C GLY A 430 0.60 5.47 -16.86
N SER A 431 0.41 6.60 -16.16
CA SER A 431 0.42 7.94 -16.75
C SER A 431 1.79 8.37 -17.28
N LEU A 432 2.89 8.01 -16.59
CA LEU A 432 4.24 8.33 -17.07
C LEU A 432 4.52 7.65 -18.42
N ARG A 433 4.28 6.34 -18.52
CA ARG A 433 4.52 5.58 -19.76
C ARG A 433 3.62 6.03 -20.90
N ALA A 434 2.40 6.45 -20.58
CA ALA A 434 1.49 7.05 -21.55
C ALA A 434 2.02 8.42 -22.03
N ALA A 435 2.48 9.27 -21.13
CA ALA A 435 3.04 10.58 -21.48
C ALA A 435 4.29 10.49 -22.35
N GLU A 436 5.20 9.54 -22.07
CA GLU A 436 6.39 9.26 -22.86
C GLU A 436 6.06 8.88 -24.32
N LYS A 437 4.95 8.15 -24.52
CA LYS A 437 4.48 7.73 -25.86
C LYS A 437 3.71 8.81 -26.61
N LEU A 438 3.14 9.79 -25.90
CA LEU A 438 2.34 10.86 -26.49
C LEU A 438 3.21 12.01 -27.00
N THR A 439 3.61 12.90 -26.12
CA THR A 439 4.37 14.12 -26.40
C THR A 439 5.04 14.65 -25.14
N PRO A 440 6.22 15.27 -25.20
CA PRO A 440 6.85 15.89 -24.03
C PRO A 440 5.96 16.88 -23.29
N LYS A 441 4.99 17.52 -23.97
CA LYS A 441 4.02 18.44 -23.35
C LYS A 441 3.05 17.73 -22.42
N ALA A 442 2.84 16.43 -22.57
CA ALA A 442 1.95 15.64 -21.73
C ALA A 442 2.56 15.34 -20.33
N ALA A 443 3.89 15.30 -20.22
CA ALA A 443 4.60 14.94 -19.00
C ALA A 443 4.18 15.76 -17.76
N LYS A 444 3.86 17.05 -17.93
CA LYS A 444 3.43 17.92 -16.84
C LYS A 444 2.08 17.54 -16.23
N TYR A 445 1.27 16.76 -16.94
CA TYR A 445 -0.05 16.28 -16.52
C TYR A 445 -0.01 14.88 -15.91
N ALA A 446 1.09 14.15 -16.09
CA ALA A 446 1.33 12.86 -15.43
C ALA A 446 1.72 13.11 -13.96
N ILE A 447 0.80 12.83 -13.05
CA ILE A 447 0.98 13.10 -11.61
C ILE A 447 1.44 11.83 -10.92
N HIS A 448 2.75 11.72 -10.69
CA HIS A 448 3.40 10.52 -10.15
C HIS A 448 4.64 10.86 -9.32
N ALA A 449 5.18 9.86 -8.62
CA ALA A 449 6.53 9.82 -8.08
C ALA A 449 7.24 8.59 -8.65
N GLY A 450 8.39 8.77 -9.29
CA GLY A 450 9.15 7.68 -9.89
C GLY A 450 8.37 6.79 -10.89
N GLY A 451 7.27 7.29 -11.46
CA GLY A 451 6.39 6.55 -12.39
C GLY A 451 5.16 5.90 -11.74
N GLN A 452 5.04 5.90 -10.43
CA GLN A 452 3.86 5.41 -9.72
C GLN A 452 2.93 6.58 -9.38
N GLU A 453 1.66 6.52 -9.78
CA GLU A 453 0.66 7.55 -9.52
C GLU A 453 0.51 7.82 -8.03
N MET A 454 0.28 9.07 -7.68
CA MET A 454 0.11 9.49 -6.28
C MET A 454 -1.20 8.97 -5.69
N ALA A 455 -1.14 8.55 -4.44
CA ALA A 455 -2.33 8.32 -3.64
C ALA A 455 -3.04 9.64 -3.31
N TYR A 456 -4.36 9.61 -3.12
CA TYR A 456 -5.23 10.78 -3.15
C TYR A 456 -5.32 11.54 -1.81
N HIS A 457 -4.16 11.76 -1.20
CA HIS A 457 -3.97 12.66 -0.07
C HIS A 457 -3.11 13.84 -0.49
N ASP A 458 -3.65 15.07 -0.39
CA ASP A 458 -3.03 16.26 -0.97
C ASP A 458 -1.82 16.74 -0.17
N PRO A 459 -0.60 16.73 -0.76
CA PRO A 459 0.61 17.22 -0.09
C PRO A 459 0.57 18.71 0.28
N ARG A 460 -0.31 19.48 -0.35
CA ARG A 460 -0.54 20.89 0.03
C ARG A 460 -1.26 20.99 1.37
N MET A 461 -2.06 19.98 1.74
CA MET A 461 -2.69 19.89 3.06
C MET A 461 -1.75 19.25 4.10
N ASP A 462 -1.05 18.18 3.75
CA ASP A 462 -0.04 17.51 4.59
C ASP A 462 1.26 17.32 3.80
N PRO A 463 2.26 18.22 3.95
CA PRO A 463 3.52 18.13 3.21
C PRO A 463 4.32 16.86 3.52
N GLY A 464 4.05 16.20 4.63
CA GLY A 464 4.62 14.87 4.93
C GLY A 464 4.20 13.80 3.93
N MET A 465 3.01 13.90 3.32
CA MET A 465 2.59 13.00 2.22
C MET A 465 3.50 13.17 1.00
N GLY A 466 3.77 14.41 0.58
CA GLY A 466 4.70 14.71 -0.54
C GLY A 466 6.13 14.30 -0.23
N LEU A 467 6.59 14.57 1.00
CA LEU A 467 7.91 14.19 1.47
C LEU A 467 8.09 12.67 1.38
N HIS A 468 7.25 11.89 2.05
CA HIS A 468 7.41 10.43 2.08
C HIS A 468 7.17 9.78 0.73
N ALA A 469 6.27 10.31 -0.10
CA ALA A 469 6.10 9.83 -1.47
C ALA A 469 7.34 10.01 -2.34
N SER A 470 8.20 10.99 -2.02
CA SER A 470 9.45 11.30 -2.74
C SER A 470 10.69 10.63 -2.17
N VAL A 471 10.75 10.40 -0.83
CA VAL A 471 11.96 9.88 -0.17
C VAL A 471 11.85 8.40 0.21
N ASP A 472 10.65 7.80 0.17
CA ASP A 472 10.51 6.37 0.44
C ASP A 472 11.01 5.55 -0.76
N PRO A 473 11.76 4.47 -0.52
CA PRO A 473 12.24 3.58 -1.58
C PRO A 473 11.14 2.99 -2.47
N THR A 474 9.90 2.95 -2.00
CA THR A 474 8.71 2.69 -2.83
C THR A 474 7.96 4.00 -3.04
N PRO A 475 8.18 4.73 -4.15
CA PRO A 475 7.65 6.09 -4.33
C PRO A 475 6.12 6.12 -4.49
N GLY A 476 5.52 7.30 -4.28
CA GLY A 476 4.11 7.55 -4.59
C GLY A 476 3.09 6.93 -3.61
N ARG A 477 3.51 6.44 -2.43
CA ARG A 477 2.63 5.77 -1.44
C ARG A 477 2.27 6.68 -0.27
N HIS A 478 0.98 6.65 0.12
CA HIS A 478 0.46 7.37 1.29
C HIS A 478 0.70 6.63 2.62
N THR A 479 0.96 5.32 2.59
CA THR A 479 1.09 4.49 3.81
C THR A 479 2.51 4.45 4.37
N THR A 480 3.46 5.17 3.76
CA THR A 480 4.87 5.18 4.18
C THR A 480 5.17 6.27 5.19
N GLY A 481 4.42 7.38 5.17
CA GLY A 481 4.51 8.44 6.15
C GLY A 481 3.69 9.67 5.81
N ALA A 482 3.41 10.46 6.84
CA ALA A 482 2.75 11.76 6.80
C ALA A 482 3.00 12.48 8.13
N GLN A 483 2.83 13.81 8.20
CA GLN A 483 2.88 14.52 9.48
C GLN A 483 1.74 14.07 10.41
N LEU A 484 0.55 13.91 9.84
CA LEU A 484 -0.62 13.38 10.52
C LEU A 484 -0.34 12.03 11.23
N TYR A 485 0.52 11.18 10.66
CA TYR A 485 0.81 9.88 11.27
C TYR A 485 1.64 10.00 12.54
N TYR A 486 2.52 11.00 12.64
CA TYR A 486 3.20 11.27 13.89
C TYR A 486 2.21 11.57 15.00
N ASP A 487 1.21 12.43 14.73
CA ASP A 487 0.14 12.78 15.67
C ASP A 487 -0.66 11.56 16.11
N LEU A 488 -1.05 10.70 15.15
CA LEU A 488 -1.89 9.54 15.39
C LEU A 488 -1.15 8.39 16.06
N TYR A 489 0.08 8.10 15.65
CA TYR A 489 0.87 6.99 16.23
C TYR A 489 1.27 7.26 17.67
N LYS A 490 1.44 8.51 18.08
CA LYS A 490 1.83 8.91 19.45
C LYS A 490 3.10 8.21 19.94
N LEU A 491 4.08 8.08 19.05
CA LEU A 491 5.32 7.36 19.32
C LEU A 491 6.04 7.89 20.57
N TRP A 492 5.94 9.18 20.85
CA TRP A 492 6.53 9.82 22.04
C TRP A 492 6.05 9.24 23.38
N THR A 493 4.95 8.49 23.39
CA THR A 493 4.44 7.84 24.61
C THR A 493 5.20 6.56 24.95
N ARG A 494 5.98 6.02 24.02
CA ARG A 494 6.67 4.74 24.14
C ARG A 494 8.15 4.79 23.75
N VAL A 495 8.54 5.67 22.85
CA VAL A 495 9.89 5.79 22.32
C VAL A 495 10.57 6.99 22.98
N PRO A 496 11.61 6.78 23.81
CA PRO A 496 12.36 7.85 24.44
C PRO A 496 12.97 8.82 23.43
N GLY A 497 13.12 10.09 23.84
CA GLY A 497 13.70 11.15 23.01
C GLY A 497 12.80 11.77 21.96
N LEU A 498 11.61 11.21 21.71
CA LEU A 498 10.60 11.84 20.86
C LEU A 498 9.75 12.85 21.65
N LYS A 499 9.51 14.01 21.06
CA LYS A 499 8.70 15.08 21.67
C LYS A 499 7.21 14.91 21.32
N PRO A 500 6.29 15.18 22.27
CA PRO A 500 4.85 15.19 21.98
C PRO A 500 4.51 16.16 20.86
N ALA A 501 3.56 15.77 19.99
CA ALA A 501 2.96 16.70 19.05
C ALA A 501 2.20 17.80 19.83
N PRO A 502 2.34 19.08 19.43
CA PRO A 502 1.64 20.18 20.09
C PRO A 502 0.13 20.07 19.85
N ALA A 503 -0.68 20.25 20.89
CA ALA A 503 -2.14 20.16 20.80
C ALA A 503 -2.73 21.09 19.72
N PHE A 504 -2.13 22.26 19.55
CA PHE A 504 -2.46 23.27 18.51
C PHE A 504 -1.17 23.83 17.92
N TYR A 505 -1.20 24.14 16.61
CA TYR A 505 -0.07 24.74 15.90
C TYR A 505 -0.54 25.62 14.73
N PRO A 506 0.21 26.67 14.34
CA PRO A 506 -0.07 27.44 13.12
C PRO A 506 0.03 26.53 11.90
N LYS A 507 -0.94 26.59 10.98
CA LYS A 507 -0.92 25.72 9.77
C LYS A 507 0.31 25.93 8.91
N GLU A 508 0.83 27.15 8.81
CA GLU A 508 2.03 27.46 8.03
C GLU A 508 3.26 26.71 8.55
N SER A 509 3.30 26.40 9.85
CA SER A 509 4.42 25.67 10.42
C SER A 509 4.60 24.25 9.87
N ARG A 510 3.56 23.68 9.20
CA ARG A 510 3.64 22.36 8.56
C ARG A 510 4.76 22.24 7.53
N TYR A 511 5.07 23.33 6.84
CA TYR A 511 6.02 23.37 5.73
C TYR A 511 7.47 23.59 6.17
N ALA A 512 7.72 23.70 7.46
CA ALA A 512 9.08 23.89 7.99
C ALA A 512 9.85 22.57 8.06
N ALA A 513 11.13 22.61 7.70
CA ALA A 513 12.08 21.49 7.85
C ALA A 513 12.83 21.61 9.20
N ASP A 514 12.11 21.89 10.28
CA ASP A 514 12.71 21.98 11.61
C ASP A 514 13.04 20.58 12.19
N GLU A 515 13.88 20.54 13.22
CA GLU A 515 14.33 19.30 13.87
C GLU A 515 13.14 18.44 14.35
N PHE A 516 12.10 19.08 14.93
CA PHE A 516 10.93 18.36 15.44
C PHE A 516 10.22 17.58 14.34
N ARG A 517 9.99 18.21 13.17
CA ARG A 517 9.30 17.58 12.05
C ARG A 517 10.13 16.53 11.36
N MET A 518 11.43 16.78 11.17
CA MET A 518 12.31 15.81 10.51
C MET A 518 12.51 14.57 11.38
N ARG A 519 12.71 14.74 12.69
CA ARG A 519 12.70 13.62 13.64
C ARG A 519 11.39 12.85 13.64
N GLY A 520 10.28 13.57 13.61
CA GLY A 520 8.95 12.97 13.50
C GLY A 520 8.80 12.16 12.22
N ALA A 521 9.23 12.68 11.08
CA ALA A 521 9.17 12.00 9.79
C ALA A 521 10.02 10.71 9.78
N VAL A 522 11.24 10.75 10.29
CA VAL A 522 12.11 9.56 10.42
C VAL A 522 11.53 8.54 11.39
N ALA A 523 10.96 8.98 12.51
CA ALA A 523 10.29 8.10 13.45
C ALA A 523 9.07 7.41 12.82
N VAL A 524 8.26 8.13 12.04
CA VAL A 524 7.11 7.59 11.32
C VAL A 524 7.53 6.54 10.29
N SER A 525 8.54 6.84 9.45
CA SER A 525 8.99 5.87 8.45
C SER A 525 9.63 4.63 9.09
N SER A 526 10.44 4.79 10.13
CA SER A 526 11.03 3.67 10.88
C SER A 526 9.95 2.79 11.53
N PHE A 527 8.96 3.41 12.18
CA PHE A 527 7.83 2.69 12.77
C PHE A 527 6.99 1.99 11.71
N THR A 528 6.82 2.60 10.53
CA THR A 528 6.11 1.99 9.39
C THR A 528 6.78 0.69 8.94
N GLN A 529 8.11 0.66 8.82
CA GLN A 529 8.82 -0.56 8.47
C GLN A 529 8.72 -1.61 9.59
N PHE A 530 8.79 -1.19 10.84
CA PHE A 530 8.62 -2.08 11.98
C PHE A 530 7.24 -2.75 11.96
N TYR A 531 6.13 -2.01 11.89
CA TYR A 531 4.81 -2.65 11.94
C TYR A 531 4.49 -3.46 10.68
N ASN A 532 5.00 -3.08 9.51
CA ASN A 532 4.91 -3.89 8.29
C ASN A 532 5.66 -5.21 8.43
N ALA A 533 6.83 -5.20 9.05
CA ALA A 533 7.60 -6.42 9.35
C ALA A 533 6.86 -7.32 10.37
N MET A 534 6.11 -6.73 11.30
CA MET A 534 5.24 -7.45 12.22
C MET A 534 3.99 -8.05 11.56
N GLY A 535 3.64 -7.65 10.33
CA GLY A 535 2.39 -8.03 9.64
C GLY A 535 1.17 -7.28 10.13
N MET A 536 1.36 -6.07 10.65
CA MET A 536 0.29 -5.27 11.23
C MET A 536 -0.40 -4.38 10.21
N CYS A 537 -1.65 -4.05 10.51
CA CYS A 537 -2.47 -3.18 9.68
C CYS A 537 -2.21 -1.72 10.01
N TYR A 538 -1.94 -0.92 8.99
CA TYR A 538 -1.84 0.53 9.07
C TYR A 538 -3.01 1.18 9.84
N PHE A 539 -4.27 0.83 9.52
CA PHE A 539 -5.45 1.38 10.21
C PHE A 539 -5.47 1.09 11.71
N GLY A 540 -4.94 -0.07 12.12
CA GLY A 540 -4.78 -0.37 13.54
C GLY A 540 -3.75 0.54 14.21
N MET A 541 -2.66 0.87 13.52
CA MET A 541 -1.61 1.74 14.05
C MET A 541 -2.05 3.19 14.19
N LEU A 542 -2.98 3.68 13.36
CA LEU A 542 -3.54 5.03 13.50
C LEU A 542 -4.25 5.28 14.83
N VAL A 543 -4.62 4.24 15.57
CA VAL A 543 -5.21 4.36 16.91
C VAL A 543 -4.21 4.87 17.95
N GLY A 544 -2.92 4.63 17.72
CA GLY A 544 -1.80 5.06 18.54
C GLY A 544 -1.22 3.96 19.44
N VAL A 545 0.11 4.02 19.64
CA VAL A 545 0.86 3.03 20.46
C VAL A 545 0.56 3.17 21.96
N ASP A 546 -0.09 4.24 22.39
CA ASP A 546 -0.63 4.41 23.74
C ASP A 546 -1.78 3.41 24.03
N ARG A 547 -2.47 2.91 23.00
CA ARG A 547 -3.58 1.95 23.08
C ARG A 547 -3.29 0.60 22.43
N VAL A 548 -2.49 0.59 21.37
CA VAL A 548 -2.09 -0.62 20.65
C VAL A 548 -0.71 -1.05 21.14
N PRO A 549 -0.62 -2.11 21.98
CA PRO A 549 0.63 -2.48 22.66
C PRO A 549 1.57 -3.27 21.74
N VAL A 550 1.98 -2.67 20.62
CA VAL A 550 2.73 -3.36 19.56
C VAL A 550 4.10 -3.86 20.02
N PHE A 551 4.82 -3.07 20.83
CA PHE A 551 6.13 -3.44 21.38
C PHE A 551 6.01 -4.56 22.41
N GLU A 552 4.99 -4.50 23.26
CA GLU A 552 4.71 -5.54 24.24
C GLU A 552 4.26 -6.84 23.56
N TRP A 553 3.49 -6.76 22.46
CA TRP A 553 3.17 -7.94 21.67
C TRP A 553 4.43 -8.53 21.00
N ALA A 554 5.30 -7.69 20.44
CA ALA A 554 6.55 -8.17 19.87
C ALA A 554 7.34 -8.99 20.89
N ASN A 555 7.49 -8.48 22.11
CA ASN A 555 8.18 -9.17 23.20
C ASN A 555 7.46 -10.44 23.70
N SER A 556 6.14 -10.39 23.91
CA SER A 556 5.39 -11.57 24.41
C SER A 556 5.29 -12.69 23.39
N VAL A 557 5.31 -12.34 22.10
CA VAL A 557 5.23 -13.29 20.99
C VAL A 557 6.59 -13.94 20.70
N THR A 558 7.69 -13.18 20.77
CA THR A 558 9.03 -13.67 20.43
C THR A 558 9.86 -14.14 21.64
N GLY A 559 9.63 -13.56 22.81
CA GLY A 559 10.46 -13.75 24.01
C GLY A 559 11.76 -12.94 24.01
N TRP A 560 11.88 -11.90 23.18
CA TRP A 560 13.15 -11.16 23.01
C TRP A 560 13.44 -10.12 24.08
N HIS A 561 12.42 -9.57 24.73
CA HIS A 561 12.56 -8.55 25.78
C HIS A 561 13.30 -7.28 25.35
N LEU A 562 13.10 -6.84 24.09
CA LEU A 562 13.72 -5.64 23.53
C LEU A 562 12.95 -4.37 23.94
N PRO A 563 13.62 -3.24 24.20
CA PRO A 563 12.98 -1.95 24.38
C PRO A 563 12.47 -1.40 23.03
N PRO A 564 11.51 -0.44 23.04
CA PRO A 564 10.94 0.13 21.82
C PRO A 564 11.97 0.69 20.84
N GLU A 565 13.08 1.26 21.33
CA GLU A 565 14.15 1.86 20.53
C GLU A 565 14.81 0.82 19.61
N GLU A 566 15.01 -0.40 20.09
CA GLU A 566 15.61 -1.48 19.29
C GLU A 566 14.70 -1.88 18.12
N TYR A 567 13.38 -1.86 18.33
CA TYR A 567 12.42 -2.09 17.27
C TYR A 567 12.39 -0.94 16.25
N MET A 568 12.52 0.30 16.72
CA MET A 568 12.65 1.48 15.85
C MET A 568 13.96 1.44 15.05
N HIS A 569 15.05 1.00 15.67
CA HIS A 569 16.34 0.79 15.02
C HIS A 569 16.25 -0.27 13.92
N ALA A 570 15.58 -1.40 14.19
CA ALA A 570 15.30 -2.41 13.16
C ALA A 570 14.46 -1.84 12.00
N GLY A 571 13.45 -1.00 12.29
CA GLY A 571 12.66 -0.32 11.27
C GLY A 571 13.50 0.63 10.40
N ARG A 572 14.41 1.42 11.01
CA ARG A 572 15.34 2.30 10.29
C ARG A 572 16.33 1.49 9.43
N ARG A 573 16.79 0.34 9.93
CA ARG A 573 17.62 -0.62 9.16
C ARG A 573 16.91 -1.11 7.91
N ILE A 574 15.64 -1.52 8.02
CA ILE A 574 14.83 -1.98 6.90
C ILE A 574 14.63 -0.85 5.88
N GLN A 575 14.32 0.37 6.35
CA GLN A 575 14.17 1.54 5.49
C GLN A 575 15.46 1.84 4.70
N THR A 576 16.60 1.80 5.39
CA THR A 576 17.91 2.06 4.78
C THR A 576 18.32 0.94 3.80
N LEU A 577 18.03 -0.31 4.12
CA LEU A 577 18.34 -1.43 3.21
C LEU A 577 17.51 -1.35 1.91
N ARG A 578 16.24 -0.97 1.98
CA ARG A 578 15.40 -0.73 0.81
C ARG A 578 15.96 0.42 -0.06
N GLN A 579 16.51 1.46 0.57
CA GLN A 579 17.19 2.55 -0.15
C GLN A 579 18.46 2.06 -0.84
N MET A 580 19.27 1.26 -0.16
CA MET A 580 20.47 0.67 -0.76
C MET A 580 20.13 -0.28 -1.92
N PHE A 581 18.98 -0.95 -1.87
CA PHE A 581 18.47 -1.70 -3.02
C PHE A 581 18.30 -0.77 -4.25
N ASN A 582 17.65 0.39 -4.06
CA ASN A 582 17.46 1.36 -5.14
C ASN A 582 18.80 1.90 -5.67
N ILE A 583 19.72 2.23 -4.78
CA ILE A 583 21.06 2.70 -5.17
C ILE A 583 21.78 1.63 -6.01
N ARG A 584 21.73 0.36 -5.58
CA ARG A 584 22.30 -0.77 -6.32
C ARG A 584 21.69 -0.94 -7.71
N GLU A 585 20.38 -0.64 -7.84
CA GLU A 585 19.67 -0.68 -9.12
C GLU A 585 19.89 0.59 -9.99
N GLY A 586 20.76 1.51 -9.56
CA GLY A 586 21.10 2.72 -10.30
C GLY A 586 20.06 3.84 -10.22
N ILE A 587 19.14 3.77 -9.25
CA ILE A 587 18.11 4.80 -9.06
C ILE A 587 18.70 6.00 -8.31
N ASP A 588 18.58 7.19 -8.90
CA ASP A 588 18.86 8.46 -8.23
C ASP A 588 17.67 8.81 -7.33
N PRO A 589 17.83 8.91 -5.99
CA PRO A 589 16.74 9.26 -5.08
C PRO A 589 16.05 10.59 -5.41
N ARG A 590 16.78 11.55 -6.00
CA ARG A 590 16.25 12.86 -6.40
C ARG A 590 15.25 12.75 -7.57
N ALA A 591 15.37 11.72 -8.41
CA ALA A 591 14.46 11.46 -9.53
C ALA A 591 13.09 10.94 -9.09
N LEU A 592 12.93 10.52 -7.82
CA LEU A 592 11.67 10.04 -7.28
C LEU A 592 10.73 11.16 -6.79
N LYS A 593 11.17 12.42 -6.87
CA LYS A 593 10.41 13.60 -6.43
C LYS A 593 9.04 13.65 -7.13
N VAL A 594 7.99 13.91 -6.36
CA VAL A 594 6.62 14.05 -6.88
C VAL A 594 6.50 15.24 -7.84
N ASN A 595 5.47 15.18 -8.72
CA ASN A 595 5.15 16.27 -9.65
C ASN A 595 4.97 17.60 -8.91
N LYS A 596 5.50 18.69 -9.48
CA LYS A 596 5.53 20.02 -8.86
C LYS A 596 4.16 20.61 -8.51
N ARG A 597 3.10 20.22 -9.21
CA ARG A 597 1.72 20.59 -8.89
C ARG A 597 1.36 20.25 -7.44
N LEU A 598 1.91 19.17 -6.90
CA LEU A 598 1.60 18.65 -5.57
C LEU A 598 2.22 19.45 -4.41
N PHE A 599 3.23 20.27 -4.67
CA PHE A 599 3.78 21.20 -3.69
C PHE A 599 3.50 22.68 -4.03
N GLY A 600 2.50 22.90 -4.92
CA GLY A 600 1.96 24.24 -5.22
C GLY A 600 2.74 25.02 -6.26
N ASP A 601 3.27 24.38 -7.31
CA ASP A 601 3.83 25.05 -8.48
C ASP A 601 3.04 24.64 -9.76
N PRO A 602 2.06 25.46 -10.18
CA PRO A 602 1.54 26.68 -9.56
C PRO A 602 0.65 26.39 -8.32
N PRO A 603 0.49 27.39 -7.40
CA PRO A 603 -0.42 27.27 -6.27
C PRO A 603 -1.88 27.23 -6.73
N GLN A 604 -2.76 26.61 -5.93
CA GLN A 604 -4.20 26.65 -6.18
C GLN A 604 -4.75 28.07 -5.97
N GLU A 605 -5.65 28.48 -6.85
CA GLU A 605 -6.29 29.81 -6.77
C GLU A 605 -7.43 29.84 -5.75
N GLU A 606 -7.96 28.68 -5.37
CA GLU A 606 -9.12 28.56 -4.49
C GLU A 606 -9.12 27.26 -3.66
N GLY A 607 -10.10 27.14 -2.76
CA GLY A 607 -10.23 25.99 -1.88
C GLY A 607 -9.39 26.09 -0.60
N PRO A 608 -9.38 25.03 0.24
CA PRO A 608 -8.67 25.02 1.51
C PRO A 608 -7.15 25.18 1.39
N ASN A 609 -6.58 24.78 0.24
CA ASN A 609 -5.14 24.85 -0.05
C ASN A 609 -4.76 26.06 -0.93
N ARG A 610 -5.66 27.10 -0.99
CA ARG A 610 -5.41 28.30 -1.79
C ARG A 610 -4.09 28.96 -1.41
N GLY A 611 -3.27 29.27 -2.43
CA GLY A 611 -2.00 29.98 -2.29
C GLY A 611 -0.88 29.16 -1.64
N VAL A 612 -1.13 27.89 -1.29
CA VAL A 612 -0.09 27.04 -0.72
C VAL A 612 0.95 26.73 -1.79
N SER A 613 2.21 27.06 -1.48
CA SER A 613 3.40 26.69 -2.22
C SER A 613 4.54 26.53 -1.23
N TYR A 614 5.35 25.49 -1.34
CA TYR A 614 6.48 25.23 -0.45
C TYR A 614 7.61 24.51 -1.18
N ASP A 615 8.82 24.62 -0.64
CA ASP A 615 9.99 23.95 -1.18
C ASP A 615 10.11 22.51 -0.63
N LEU A 616 9.79 21.55 -1.47
CA LEU A 616 9.87 20.13 -1.12
C LEU A 616 11.33 19.66 -0.97
N ASP A 617 12.30 20.27 -1.68
CA ASP A 617 13.71 19.89 -1.59
C ASP A 617 14.29 20.15 -0.20
N ILE A 618 13.88 21.24 0.45
CA ILE A 618 14.28 21.53 1.83
C ILE A 618 13.80 20.42 2.78
N LEU A 619 12.56 19.95 2.59
CA LEU A 619 12.02 18.85 3.41
C LEU A 619 12.75 17.52 3.11
N MET A 620 13.03 17.21 1.84
CA MET A 620 13.76 16.00 1.44
C MET A 620 15.17 16.00 2.03
N LYS A 621 15.92 17.09 1.89
CA LYS A 621 17.27 17.24 2.46
C LYS A 621 17.26 17.13 3.99
N GLY A 622 16.27 17.74 4.64
CA GLY A 622 16.07 17.64 6.09
C GLY A 622 15.84 16.21 6.55
N TYR A 623 14.98 15.48 5.86
CA TYR A 623 14.71 14.06 6.13
C TYR A 623 15.96 13.19 5.93
N TRP A 624 16.65 13.34 4.79
CA TRP A 624 17.86 12.58 4.49
C TRP A 624 18.96 12.81 5.53
N LYS A 625 19.16 14.06 5.93
CA LYS A 625 20.09 14.40 7.02
C LYS A 625 19.71 13.71 8.34
N GLU A 626 18.44 13.78 8.74
CA GLU A 626 17.98 13.23 10.02
C GLU A 626 18.02 11.70 10.07
N ILE A 627 17.73 11.01 8.95
CA ILE A 627 17.84 9.54 8.89
C ILE A 627 19.29 9.05 8.77
N GLY A 628 20.27 9.96 8.53
CA GLY A 628 21.68 9.65 8.39
C GLY A 628 22.12 9.34 6.95
N TRP A 629 21.37 9.87 5.98
CA TRP A 629 21.74 9.80 4.57
C TRP A 629 22.35 11.13 4.14
N ASP A 630 23.12 11.12 3.04
CA ASP A 630 23.67 12.34 2.47
C ASP A 630 22.54 13.28 2.02
N PRO A 631 22.50 14.53 2.51
CA PRO A 631 21.36 15.42 2.26
C PRO A 631 21.27 15.91 0.81
N GLU A 632 22.34 15.84 0.02
CA GLU A 632 22.35 16.29 -1.37
C GLU A 632 21.99 15.18 -2.36
N SER A 633 22.27 13.92 -2.02
CA SER A 633 22.05 12.77 -2.90
C SER A 633 20.98 11.80 -2.41
N GLY A 634 20.63 11.81 -1.12
CA GLY A 634 19.75 10.81 -0.51
C GLY A 634 20.35 9.40 -0.39
N VAL A 635 21.68 9.28 -0.54
CA VAL A 635 22.43 8.03 -0.39
C VAL A 635 22.77 7.81 1.09
N PRO A 636 22.48 6.63 1.67
CA PRO A 636 22.91 6.31 3.04
C PRO A 636 24.42 6.47 3.23
N THR A 637 24.83 7.16 4.32
CA THR A 637 26.25 7.34 4.62
C THR A 637 26.88 6.04 5.14
N HIS A 638 28.20 5.86 4.95
CA HIS A 638 28.93 4.70 5.48
C HIS A 638 28.75 4.57 6.99
N ALA A 639 28.83 5.67 7.74
CA ALA A 639 28.60 5.67 9.19
C ALA A 639 27.20 5.15 9.57
N THR A 640 26.16 5.49 8.79
CA THR A 640 24.81 4.95 9.00
C THR A 640 24.74 3.46 8.67
N LEU A 641 25.44 3.00 7.64
CA LEU A 641 25.48 1.57 7.30
C LEU A 641 26.21 0.76 8.39
N GLU A 642 27.29 1.28 8.97
CA GLU A 642 27.97 0.68 10.12
C GLU A 642 27.08 0.62 11.36
N GLU A 643 26.47 1.74 11.75
CA GLU A 643 25.54 1.84 12.88
C GLU A 643 24.39 0.81 12.75
N LEU A 644 23.85 0.64 11.55
CA LEU A 644 22.75 -0.27 11.28
C LEU A 644 23.20 -1.73 11.03
N GLY A 645 24.49 -2.03 11.04
CA GLY A 645 25.04 -3.37 10.79
C GLY A 645 24.74 -3.89 9.39
N LEU A 646 24.78 -3.01 8.37
CA LEU A 646 24.47 -3.31 6.97
C LEU A 646 25.72 -3.45 6.09
N VAL A 647 26.91 -3.06 6.54
CA VAL A 647 28.14 -3.03 5.72
C VAL A 647 28.42 -4.39 5.09
N ASN A 648 28.44 -5.47 5.88
CA ASN A 648 28.76 -6.81 5.37
C ASN A 648 27.80 -7.27 4.28
N LEU A 649 26.49 -7.01 4.44
CA LEU A 649 25.50 -7.38 3.44
C LEU A 649 25.67 -6.58 2.15
N ILE A 650 26.06 -5.30 2.25
CA ILE A 650 26.14 -4.39 1.11
C ILE A 650 27.47 -4.56 0.36
N GLU A 651 28.59 -4.68 1.05
CA GLU A 651 29.93 -4.76 0.45
C GLU A 651 30.34 -6.19 0.08
N GLU A 652 30.00 -7.18 0.92
CA GLU A 652 30.38 -8.57 0.71
C GLU A 652 29.31 -9.40 0.01
N GLY A 653 28.07 -8.93 -0.03
CA GLY A 653 26.95 -9.54 -0.78
C GLY A 653 26.51 -10.93 -0.35
N LYS A 654 26.98 -11.45 0.81
CA LYS A 654 26.82 -12.88 1.14
C LYS A 654 26.35 -13.20 2.58
N VAL A 655 26.48 -12.28 3.53
CA VAL A 655 26.11 -12.57 4.93
C VAL A 655 24.95 -11.71 5.38
N LEU A 656 23.82 -12.33 5.75
CA LEU A 656 22.69 -11.65 6.37
C LEU A 656 22.99 -11.28 7.82
#